data_8a1ca927d8c1fe82742b480041fb1860
#
_entry.id   8a1ca927d8c1fe82742b480041fb1860
#
_cell.length_a   1.000
_cell.length_b   1.000
_cell.length_c   1.000
_cell.angle_alpha   90.00
_cell.angle_beta   90.00
_cell.angle_gamma   90.00
#
_symmetry.space_group_name_H-M   'P 1'
#
loop_
_entity.id
_entity.type
_entity.pdbx_description
1 polymer ?
#
loop_
_entity_poly.entity_id
_entity_poly.type
_entity_poly.pdbx_seq_one_letter_code
_entity_poly.pdbx_strand_id
1 'polypeptide(L)'
;MKVYSGSDIRNVAVVGHSHCGKTSLISAMLHAAKMTPALGRVADGSAVTAYDDEEVARQTTMANAVAFAEWNGVKVNLVDTPGFHMFVHEARAAMMPVESALVVVNACSGVETMTDRVWKYATEVALPRAIVVNQVDHPKADSRLGRQQMIEMMQQRWGRQVVPIELPIVDDKGFHGVVDLVTMKAYMYQLDGSGRGEAGKIPHALEADSQAAHEALVELVAEGKDELMEEFFREGTIPEDHLITALHEAIREDRIFPVLYTSGLRNVGTDHLLDFLKVYAPAPAEREPIAARATRSTPPAHSNGEAKPGDGYVNEEMVMRRMDDKEPLALYVYKTMSDPFAGKISFFKVVSGVVKNDMTVENFTRHESERLSHLSVMQGRKPAEIQELHAGDLGAVPKLRSTLSGDTLGDRAHEIFLEPVSAPEPVMTYAIEPKSRGDEDKLAPALHKLMEEDSMVRFFRDPQTNEFLVAGSGQTHIEAIVSKLKKRYHTEVTLKAPKVPYRETIRGRAEAQGRHKKQTGGHGQFGDCKIRMEPLPRGSGIVFENDIFGGAIPRQFVPAVEKGIHESAGRGYLAGYPVVDFKVTVFDGSYHDVDSSEMSFKLAARIAFRKCMEQAKPALLEPVMRVEIESPDEFAGALMADLNSRRGRVQGMDTAGTGTVLRAEVPMAEMLNYGTTLTSITQGRGSFRMDMDHYDVVPQHLSEKILATAKKPAGEDGED
;
A
#
# COMPACT_ATOMS: atom_id res chain seq x y z
N MET A 1 24.04 24.97 4.63
CA MET A 1 24.37 23.54 4.61
C MET A 1 25.44 23.29 3.55
N LYS A 2 26.35 22.32 3.75
CA LYS A 2 27.35 21.92 2.78
C LYS A 2 26.66 21.18 1.61
N VAL A 3 27.13 21.39 0.38
CA VAL A 3 26.71 20.63 -0.80
C VAL A 3 27.63 19.40 -0.91
N TYR A 4 27.05 18.24 -1.19
CA TYR A 4 27.76 16.96 -1.29
C TYR A 4 27.68 16.42 -2.72
N SER A 5 28.74 15.78 -3.18
CA SER A 5 28.76 15.05 -4.45
C SER A 5 28.25 13.62 -4.29
N GLY A 6 27.87 12.97 -5.36
CA GLY A 6 27.34 11.59 -5.31
C GLY A 6 28.26 10.58 -4.64
N SER A 7 29.59 10.78 -4.65
CA SER A 7 30.56 9.93 -3.94
C SER A 7 30.50 10.08 -2.41
N ASP A 8 30.12 11.27 -1.93
CA ASP A 8 30.08 11.62 -0.51
C ASP A 8 28.69 11.48 0.11
N ILE A 9 27.76 10.84 -0.58
CA ILE A 9 26.38 10.60 -0.14
C ILE A 9 26.20 9.10 0.15
N ARG A 10 25.42 8.79 1.17
CA ARG A 10 24.90 7.44 1.47
C ARG A 10 23.41 7.56 1.71
N ASN A 11 22.59 6.89 0.90
CA ASN A 11 21.14 6.84 1.08
C ASN A 11 20.78 5.47 1.65
N VAL A 12 20.14 5.46 2.79
CA VAL A 12 19.91 4.25 3.58
C VAL A 12 18.46 4.18 4.04
N ALA A 13 17.74 3.11 3.67
CA ALA A 13 16.44 2.79 4.24
C ALA A 13 16.61 1.96 5.52
N VAL A 14 16.02 2.39 6.61
CA VAL A 14 16.03 1.65 7.88
C VAL A 14 14.72 0.88 7.98
N VAL A 15 14.79 -0.43 7.74
CA VAL A 15 13.64 -1.33 7.58
C VAL A 15 13.64 -2.45 8.64
N GLY A 16 12.52 -3.14 8.82
CA GLY A 16 12.40 -4.25 9.78
C GLY A 16 11.03 -4.30 10.43
N HIS A 17 10.83 -5.26 11.34
CA HIS A 17 9.56 -5.44 12.04
C HIS A 17 9.20 -4.26 12.96
N SER A 18 7.92 -4.19 13.38
CA SER A 18 7.50 -3.20 14.39
C SER A 18 8.24 -3.42 15.72
N HIS A 19 8.48 -2.33 16.43
CA HIS A 19 9.13 -2.36 17.75
C HIS A 19 10.59 -2.90 17.79
N CYS A 20 11.25 -3.16 16.67
CA CYS A 20 12.68 -3.48 16.64
C CYS A 20 13.59 -2.24 16.87
N GLY A 21 13.02 -1.05 17.01
CA GLY A 21 13.73 0.17 17.40
C GLY A 21 14.35 0.97 16.27
N LYS A 22 13.82 0.91 15.03
CA LYS A 22 14.30 1.66 13.86
C LYS A 22 14.42 3.16 14.11
N THR A 23 13.32 3.80 14.51
CA THR A 23 13.26 5.24 14.82
C THR A 23 14.20 5.63 15.96
N SER A 24 14.33 4.78 16.99
CA SER A 24 15.27 5.00 18.09
C SER A 24 16.73 4.89 17.63
N LEU A 25 17.03 3.96 16.73
CA LEU A 25 18.36 3.80 16.12
C LEU A 25 18.73 5.02 15.28
N ILE A 26 17.80 5.52 14.45
CA ILE A 26 18.01 6.77 13.69
C ILE A 26 18.27 7.94 14.65
N SER A 27 17.46 8.09 15.70
CA SER A 27 17.65 9.14 16.72
C SER A 27 19.03 9.05 17.39
N ALA A 28 19.52 7.84 17.65
CA ALA A 28 20.84 7.60 18.22
C ALA A 28 21.97 7.98 17.25
N MET A 29 21.85 7.58 15.97
CA MET A 29 22.82 7.98 14.93
C MET A 29 22.87 9.50 14.75
N LEU A 30 21.71 10.19 14.73
CA LEU A 30 21.64 11.65 14.62
C LEU A 30 22.30 12.34 15.82
N HIS A 31 22.11 11.78 17.02
CA HIS A 31 22.76 12.33 18.22
C HIS A 31 24.26 12.07 18.25
N ALA A 32 24.73 10.87 17.90
CA ALA A 32 26.15 10.55 17.75
C ALA A 32 26.83 11.46 16.72
N ALA A 33 26.14 11.78 15.62
CA ALA A 33 26.59 12.73 14.59
C ALA A 33 26.46 14.21 14.99
N LYS A 34 25.98 14.53 16.21
CA LYS A 34 25.73 15.88 16.72
C LYS A 34 24.72 16.70 15.90
N MET A 35 23.84 16.02 15.17
CA MET A 35 22.74 16.66 14.43
C MET A 35 21.57 17.04 15.36
N THR A 36 21.50 16.44 16.55
CA THR A 36 20.54 16.76 17.60
C THR A 36 21.24 17.05 18.93
N PRO A 37 20.74 18.00 19.72
CA PRO A 37 21.35 18.35 21.02
C PRO A 37 21.14 17.26 22.07
N ALA A 38 20.15 16.41 21.92
CA ALA A 38 19.82 15.33 22.84
C ALA A 38 19.35 14.09 22.08
N LEU A 39 19.43 12.93 22.73
CA LEU A 39 18.92 11.67 22.20
C LEU A 39 17.38 11.72 22.14
N GLY A 40 16.81 11.75 20.93
CA GLY A 40 15.37 11.78 20.73
C GLY A 40 14.72 10.45 21.10
N ARG A 41 13.49 10.50 21.62
CA ARG A 41 12.70 9.34 22.03
C ARG A 41 11.32 9.37 21.35
N VAL A 42 10.85 8.23 20.91
CA VAL A 42 9.50 8.09 20.31
C VAL A 42 8.42 8.34 21.36
N ALA A 43 8.63 7.85 22.59
CA ALA A 43 7.65 7.91 23.67
C ALA A 43 7.25 9.33 24.10
N ASP A 44 8.15 10.31 23.98
CA ASP A 44 7.92 11.71 24.32
C ASP A 44 7.76 12.63 23.09
N GLY A 45 7.79 12.04 21.88
CA GLY A 45 7.66 12.79 20.62
C GLY A 45 8.88 13.64 20.25
N SER A 46 10.05 13.40 20.87
CA SER A 46 11.28 14.16 20.58
C SER A 46 12.12 13.54 19.45
N ALA A 47 11.77 12.34 18.96
CA ALA A 47 12.45 11.71 17.83
C ALA A 47 12.19 12.50 16.55
N VAL A 48 13.27 12.79 15.79
CA VAL A 48 13.22 13.65 14.59
C VAL A 48 12.30 13.09 13.49
N THR A 49 12.26 11.77 13.34
CA THR A 49 11.47 11.10 12.29
C THR A 49 10.07 10.69 12.74
N ALA A 50 9.73 10.80 14.05
CA ALA A 50 8.39 10.55 14.59
C ALA A 50 7.72 11.87 14.98
N TYR A 51 7.21 12.61 14.02
CA TYR A 51 6.65 13.95 14.19
C TYR A 51 5.15 14.07 13.89
N ASP A 52 4.53 13.02 13.37
CA ASP A 52 3.08 13.00 13.17
C ASP A 52 2.37 12.73 14.52
N ASP A 53 1.37 13.55 14.86
CA ASP A 53 0.62 13.43 16.12
C ASP A 53 0.00 12.03 16.32
N GLU A 54 -0.39 11.35 15.22
CA GLU A 54 -0.92 9.98 15.28
C GLU A 54 0.17 8.96 15.55
N GLU A 55 1.36 9.13 14.95
CA GLU A 55 2.52 8.26 15.20
C GLU A 55 2.99 8.38 16.64
N VAL A 56 3.06 9.60 17.16
CA VAL A 56 3.45 9.86 18.56
C VAL A 56 2.40 9.28 19.52
N ALA A 57 1.11 9.52 19.29
CA ALA A 57 0.04 9.03 20.15
C ALA A 57 -0.04 7.50 20.18
N ARG A 58 0.25 6.84 19.06
CA ARG A 58 0.23 5.36 18.93
C ARG A 58 1.60 4.72 19.14
N GLN A 59 2.66 5.51 19.31
CA GLN A 59 4.05 5.08 19.40
C GLN A 59 4.45 4.15 18.22
N THR A 60 4.00 4.49 17.03
CA THR A 60 4.11 3.63 15.85
C THR A 60 4.32 4.48 14.60
N THR A 61 5.37 4.19 13.84
CA THR A 61 5.62 4.79 12.53
C THR A 61 4.58 4.30 11.53
N MET A 62 3.93 5.21 10.80
CA MET A 62 2.89 4.93 9.81
C MET A 62 3.28 5.31 8.39
N ALA A 63 4.16 6.32 8.24
CA ALA A 63 4.67 6.78 6.96
C ALA A 63 6.19 6.86 7.02
N ASN A 64 6.87 6.78 5.87
CA ASN A 64 8.30 6.98 5.86
C ASN A 64 8.66 8.44 6.20
N ALA A 65 9.80 8.64 6.88
CA ALA A 65 10.32 9.96 7.23
C ALA A 65 11.82 10.02 6.92
N VAL A 66 12.32 11.21 6.55
CA VAL A 66 13.71 11.41 6.15
C VAL A 66 14.43 12.28 7.17
N ALA A 67 15.63 11.87 7.53
CA ALA A 67 16.59 12.68 8.25
C ALA A 67 17.99 12.48 7.64
N PHE A 68 18.94 13.36 7.95
CA PHE A 68 20.32 13.20 7.51
C PHE A 68 21.31 13.39 8.63
N ALA A 69 22.43 12.69 8.53
CA ALA A 69 23.58 12.85 9.40
C ALA A 69 24.80 13.30 8.57
N GLU A 70 25.53 14.29 9.06
CA GLU A 70 26.85 14.65 8.52
C GLU A 70 27.93 13.93 9.36
N TRP A 71 28.62 12.97 8.73
CA TRP A 71 29.58 12.12 9.45
C TRP A 71 30.91 12.01 8.72
N ASN A 72 31.98 12.52 9.34
CA ASN A 72 33.36 12.39 8.83
C ASN A 72 33.51 12.68 7.33
N GLY A 73 32.85 13.75 6.82
CA GLY A 73 32.91 14.21 5.44
C GLY A 73 31.83 13.65 4.52
N VAL A 74 31.06 12.66 4.94
CA VAL A 74 29.96 12.03 4.19
C VAL A 74 28.61 12.50 4.75
N LYS A 75 27.63 12.64 3.87
CA LYS A 75 26.21 12.84 4.19
C LYS A 75 25.49 11.52 4.13
N VAL A 76 24.92 11.09 5.24
CA VAL A 76 24.11 9.88 5.34
C VAL A 76 22.63 10.29 5.41
N ASN A 77 21.89 10.08 4.35
CA ASN A 77 20.44 10.23 4.33
C ASN A 77 19.81 8.96 4.89
N LEU A 78 18.98 9.10 5.93
CA LEU A 78 18.31 8.01 6.65
C LEU A 78 16.81 8.09 6.40
N VAL A 79 16.24 7.03 5.82
CA VAL A 79 14.80 6.93 5.59
C VAL A 79 14.22 5.97 6.61
N ASP A 80 13.52 6.52 7.61
CA ASP A 80 12.78 5.75 8.61
C ASP A 80 11.53 5.14 8.00
N THR A 81 11.21 3.89 8.31
CA THR A 81 10.09 3.17 7.71
C THR A 81 9.16 2.52 8.72
N PRO A 82 7.86 2.40 8.41
CA PRO A 82 6.94 1.61 9.21
C PRO A 82 7.34 0.14 9.30
N GLY A 83 7.06 -0.47 10.45
CA GLY A 83 7.31 -1.90 10.69
C GLY A 83 6.03 -2.76 10.77
N PHE A 84 4.84 -2.16 10.70
CA PHE A 84 3.58 -2.88 10.67
C PHE A 84 3.17 -3.28 9.25
N HIS A 85 2.59 -4.46 9.10
CA HIS A 85 2.18 -5.01 7.80
C HIS A 85 1.22 -4.11 7.01
N MET A 86 0.36 -3.34 7.70
CA MET A 86 -0.58 -2.41 7.05
C MET A 86 0.12 -1.27 6.31
N PHE A 87 1.32 -0.89 6.74
CA PHE A 87 2.09 0.21 6.17
C PHE A 87 3.32 -0.27 5.39
N VAL A 88 3.38 -1.55 5.04
CA VAL A 88 4.52 -2.16 4.35
C VAL A 88 4.81 -1.52 2.99
N HIS A 89 3.81 -0.98 2.32
CA HIS A 89 3.98 -0.26 1.08
C HIS A 89 4.91 0.96 1.24
N GLU A 90 4.82 1.67 2.35
CA GLU A 90 5.72 2.77 2.70
C GLU A 90 7.18 2.31 2.82
N ALA A 91 7.42 1.13 3.42
CA ALA A 91 8.76 0.57 3.48
C ALA A 91 9.29 0.18 2.08
N ARG A 92 8.43 -0.38 1.21
CA ARG A 92 8.78 -0.69 -0.18
C ARG A 92 9.09 0.59 -0.98
N ALA A 93 8.27 1.63 -0.82
CA ALA A 93 8.48 2.92 -1.48
C ALA A 93 9.79 3.60 -1.02
N ALA A 94 10.16 3.45 0.26
CA ALA A 94 11.40 3.98 0.81
C ALA A 94 12.68 3.30 0.28
N MET A 95 12.58 2.08 -0.26
CA MET A 95 13.72 1.37 -0.85
C MET A 95 14.07 1.87 -2.26
N MET A 96 13.18 2.57 -2.95
CA MET A 96 13.42 3.07 -4.31
C MET A 96 14.46 4.20 -4.39
N PRO A 97 14.40 5.21 -3.49
CA PRO A 97 15.34 6.32 -3.56
C PRO A 97 16.71 6.06 -2.90
N VAL A 98 16.98 4.85 -2.41
CA VAL A 98 18.20 4.56 -1.66
C VAL A 98 19.13 3.55 -2.34
N GLU A 99 20.39 3.49 -1.93
CA GLU A 99 21.39 2.54 -2.43
C GLU A 99 21.66 1.38 -1.48
N SER A 100 21.17 1.48 -0.23
CA SER A 100 21.31 0.39 0.73
C SER A 100 20.18 0.35 1.76
N ALA A 101 20.02 -0.78 2.43
CA ALA A 101 19.07 -0.95 3.52
C ALA A 101 19.77 -1.45 4.80
N LEU A 102 19.38 -0.90 5.94
CA LEU A 102 19.65 -1.49 7.26
C LEU A 102 18.42 -2.29 7.69
N VAL A 103 18.55 -3.61 7.69
CA VAL A 103 17.51 -4.52 8.16
C VAL A 103 17.65 -4.69 9.67
N VAL A 104 16.81 -3.99 10.43
CA VAL A 104 16.87 -3.99 11.89
C VAL A 104 16.13 -5.20 12.45
N VAL A 105 16.85 -6.02 13.20
CA VAL A 105 16.38 -7.22 13.88
C VAL A 105 16.38 -6.97 15.39
N ASN A 106 15.32 -7.39 16.08
CA ASN A 106 15.25 -7.28 17.53
C ASN A 106 16.06 -8.41 18.19
N ALA A 107 17.00 -8.07 19.07
CA ALA A 107 17.84 -9.05 19.77
C ALA A 107 17.06 -10.08 20.61
N CYS A 108 15.82 -9.76 21.01
CA CYS A 108 14.99 -10.65 21.84
C CYS A 108 14.10 -11.60 21.03
N SER A 109 13.57 -11.14 19.88
CA SER A 109 12.59 -11.89 19.06
C SER A 109 13.20 -12.48 17.78
N GLY A 110 14.37 -11.97 17.37
CA GLY A 110 15.01 -12.43 16.14
C GLY A 110 14.27 -11.99 14.87
N VAL A 111 14.28 -12.85 13.86
CA VAL A 111 13.64 -12.59 12.58
C VAL A 111 12.12 -12.78 12.70
N GLU A 112 11.38 -11.72 12.44
CA GLU A 112 9.91 -11.66 12.51
C GLU A 112 9.31 -11.50 11.10
N THR A 113 8.01 -11.66 10.98
CA THR A 113 7.28 -11.68 9.69
C THR A 113 7.60 -10.49 8.78
N MET A 114 7.64 -9.28 9.35
CA MET A 114 7.93 -8.10 8.54
C MET A 114 9.40 -7.99 8.15
N THR A 115 10.30 -8.55 8.95
CA THR A 115 11.73 -8.64 8.62
C THR A 115 11.95 -9.48 7.35
N ASP A 116 11.30 -10.64 7.26
CA ASP A 116 11.34 -11.48 6.04
C ASP A 116 10.73 -10.76 4.83
N ARG A 117 9.65 -10.02 5.05
CA ARG A 117 8.95 -9.33 3.96
C ARG A 117 9.78 -8.19 3.38
N VAL A 118 10.38 -7.37 4.23
CA VAL A 118 11.26 -6.29 3.75
C VAL A 118 12.56 -6.84 3.15
N TRP A 119 13.05 -7.98 3.66
CA TRP A 119 14.17 -8.70 3.06
C TRP A 119 13.85 -9.12 1.63
N LYS A 120 12.68 -9.72 1.39
CA LYS A 120 12.22 -10.11 0.06
C LYS A 120 12.12 -8.90 -0.88
N TYR A 121 11.55 -7.77 -0.41
CA TYR A 121 11.49 -6.54 -1.23
C TYR A 121 12.87 -6.01 -1.60
N ALA A 122 13.82 -6.01 -0.67
CA ALA A 122 15.20 -5.63 -0.97
C ALA A 122 15.84 -6.56 -2.02
N THR A 123 15.53 -7.87 -1.97
CA THR A 123 15.98 -8.83 -2.98
C THR A 123 15.36 -8.57 -4.35
N GLU A 124 14.06 -8.25 -4.41
CA GLU A 124 13.35 -7.93 -5.68
C GLU A 124 13.97 -6.75 -6.43
N VAL A 125 14.54 -5.78 -5.71
CA VAL A 125 15.17 -4.59 -6.29
C VAL A 125 16.71 -4.62 -6.25
N ALA A 126 17.30 -5.79 -5.94
CA ALA A 126 18.74 -6.00 -5.80
C ALA A 126 19.40 -4.88 -4.94
N LEU A 127 18.79 -4.59 -3.77
CA LEU A 127 19.27 -3.53 -2.88
C LEU A 127 20.29 -4.09 -1.88
N PRO A 128 21.55 -3.63 -1.89
CA PRO A 128 22.56 -3.96 -0.89
C PRO A 128 22.05 -3.73 0.53
N ARG A 129 22.36 -4.67 1.44
CA ARG A 129 21.81 -4.62 2.79
C ARG A 129 22.77 -5.08 3.85
N ALA A 130 22.65 -4.48 5.04
CA ALA A 130 23.28 -4.93 6.25
C ALA A 130 22.22 -5.22 7.31
N ILE A 131 22.54 -6.13 8.23
CA ILE A 131 21.66 -6.52 9.32
C ILE A 131 22.14 -5.80 10.59
N VAL A 132 21.22 -5.15 11.29
CA VAL A 132 21.51 -4.51 12.57
C VAL A 132 20.70 -5.19 13.67
N VAL A 133 21.36 -5.98 14.49
CA VAL A 133 20.77 -6.55 15.71
C VAL A 133 20.72 -5.44 16.76
N ASN A 134 19.52 -4.92 16.99
CA ASN A 134 19.28 -3.80 17.91
C ASN A 134 18.63 -4.27 19.22
N GLN A 135 18.64 -3.42 20.25
CA GLN A 135 18.14 -3.73 21.60
C GLN A 135 18.96 -4.83 22.31
N VAL A 136 20.24 -4.91 22.03
CA VAL A 136 21.18 -5.87 22.67
C VAL A 136 21.30 -5.60 24.19
N ASP A 137 20.98 -4.39 24.64
CA ASP A 137 20.93 -3.98 26.05
C ASP A 137 19.69 -4.49 26.80
N HIS A 138 18.73 -5.10 26.12
CA HIS A 138 17.51 -5.59 26.76
C HIS A 138 17.79 -6.83 27.62
N PRO A 139 17.26 -6.92 28.88
CA PRO A 139 17.53 -8.04 29.78
C PRO A 139 17.23 -9.45 29.26
N LYS A 140 16.37 -9.55 28.25
CA LYS A 140 16.02 -10.81 27.56
C LYS A 140 16.89 -11.10 26.33
N ALA A 141 17.71 -10.15 25.90
CA ALA A 141 18.67 -10.34 24.82
C ALA A 141 19.92 -11.02 25.41
N ASP A 142 19.88 -12.31 25.64
CA ASP A 142 20.86 -12.93 26.47
C ASP A 142 21.92 -13.75 25.73
N SER A 143 23.06 -13.84 26.38
CA SER A 143 24.15 -14.80 26.35
C SER A 143 24.74 -15.22 24.98
N ARG A 144 25.99 -15.71 25.02
CA ARG A 144 26.73 -16.23 23.87
C ARG A 144 25.93 -17.26 23.02
N LEU A 145 25.15 -18.13 23.68
CA LEU A 145 24.33 -19.13 23.02
C LEU A 145 23.18 -18.48 22.23
N GLY A 146 22.50 -17.45 22.78
CA GLY A 146 21.44 -16.75 22.09
C GLY A 146 21.91 -16.00 20.84
N ARG A 147 23.12 -15.41 20.88
CA ARG A 147 23.73 -14.74 19.72
C ARG A 147 24.07 -15.70 18.58
N GLN A 148 24.67 -16.85 18.91
CA GLN A 148 24.98 -17.88 17.93
C GLN A 148 23.70 -18.43 17.29
N GLN A 149 22.69 -18.73 18.09
CA GLN A 149 21.39 -19.20 17.57
C GLN A 149 20.73 -18.16 16.67
N MET A 150 20.91 -16.85 16.94
CA MET A 150 20.37 -15.79 16.08
C MET A 150 21.08 -15.76 14.73
N ILE A 151 22.40 -15.84 14.69
CA ILE A 151 23.15 -15.92 13.44
C ILE A 151 22.74 -17.19 12.66
N GLU A 152 22.69 -18.34 13.30
CA GLU A 152 22.25 -19.59 12.68
C GLU A 152 20.82 -19.49 12.12
N MET A 153 19.89 -18.88 12.85
CA MET A 153 18.52 -18.64 12.37
C MET A 153 18.49 -17.73 11.14
N MET A 154 19.27 -16.66 11.11
CA MET A 154 19.38 -15.78 9.96
C MET A 154 20.03 -16.48 8.76
N GLN A 155 21.07 -17.27 9.00
CA GLN A 155 21.74 -18.08 7.95
C GLN A 155 20.84 -19.16 7.36
N GLN A 156 20.01 -19.81 8.18
CA GLN A 156 19.01 -20.79 7.70
C GLN A 156 17.97 -20.13 6.79
N ARG A 157 17.63 -18.87 7.03
CA ARG A 157 16.61 -18.15 6.24
C ARG A 157 17.17 -17.46 5.01
N TRP A 158 18.34 -16.82 5.15
CA TRP A 158 18.89 -15.90 4.15
C TRP A 158 20.23 -16.35 3.56
N GLY A 159 20.71 -17.50 3.98
CA GLY A 159 21.91 -18.10 3.45
C GLY A 159 23.18 -17.84 4.27
N ARG A 160 24.24 -18.57 3.94
CA ARG A 160 25.55 -18.49 4.60
C ARG A 160 26.27 -17.14 4.42
N GLN A 161 25.77 -16.31 3.50
CA GLN A 161 26.27 -14.96 3.26
C GLN A 161 26.01 -14.00 4.44
N VAL A 162 25.15 -14.37 5.38
CA VAL A 162 24.94 -13.64 6.64
C VAL A 162 26.12 -13.90 7.55
N VAL A 163 26.94 -12.88 7.81
CA VAL A 163 28.16 -13.01 8.58
C VAL A 163 28.33 -11.85 9.57
N PRO A 164 28.68 -12.08 10.84
CA PRO A 164 29.02 -11.01 11.75
C PRO A 164 30.31 -10.31 11.32
N ILE A 165 30.28 -8.98 11.29
CA ILE A 165 31.49 -8.13 11.18
C ILE A 165 31.82 -7.47 12.50
N GLU A 166 30.99 -7.68 13.50
CA GLU A 166 31.17 -7.26 14.88
C GLU A 166 30.79 -8.37 15.85
N LEU A 167 31.36 -8.37 17.04
CA LEU A 167 30.86 -9.12 18.18
C LEU A 167 30.49 -8.17 19.31
N PRO A 168 29.32 -8.35 19.99
CA PRO A 168 28.93 -7.48 21.08
C PRO A 168 29.71 -7.83 22.36
N ILE A 169 30.12 -6.80 23.08
CA ILE A 169 30.74 -6.92 24.41
C ILE A 169 29.64 -6.75 25.45
N VAL A 170 29.33 -7.87 26.12
CA VAL A 170 28.29 -7.95 27.16
C VAL A 170 28.88 -8.61 28.40
N ASP A 171 28.81 -7.91 29.53
CA ASP A 171 29.22 -8.39 30.84
C ASP A 171 28.20 -7.99 31.94
N ASP A 172 28.60 -7.99 33.19
CA ASP A 172 27.76 -7.61 34.34
C ASP A 172 27.20 -6.17 34.24
N LYS A 173 27.81 -5.31 33.42
CA LYS A 173 27.34 -3.94 33.13
C LYS A 173 26.31 -3.92 31.99
N GLY A 174 26.06 -5.05 31.38
CA GLY A 174 25.21 -5.22 30.17
C GLY A 174 26.00 -4.93 28.88
N PHE A 175 25.29 -4.62 27.82
CA PHE A 175 25.88 -4.30 26.50
C PHE A 175 26.53 -2.91 26.54
N HIS A 176 27.85 -2.84 26.39
CA HIS A 176 28.61 -1.60 26.47
C HIS A 176 29.76 -1.50 25.47
N GLY A 177 29.86 -2.38 24.51
CA GLY A 177 30.88 -2.32 23.48
C GLY A 177 30.67 -3.27 22.33
N VAL A 178 31.50 -3.11 21.30
CA VAL A 178 31.57 -4.01 20.13
C VAL A 178 33.04 -4.32 19.82
N VAL A 179 33.31 -5.51 19.33
CA VAL A 179 34.58 -5.87 18.69
C VAL A 179 34.40 -5.81 17.17
N ASP A 180 35.16 -4.96 16.53
CA ASP A 180 35.23 -4.92 15.05
C ASP A 180 36.13 -6.06 14.56
N LEU A 181 35.58 -6.95 13.79
CA LEU A 181 36.24 -8.13 13.27
C LEU A 181 37.10 -7.84 12.03
N VAL A 182 36.95 -6.68 11.38
CA VAL A 182 37.80 -6.28 10.27
C VAL A 182 39.12 -5.73 10.76
N THR A 183 39.08 -4.78 11.73
CA THR A 183 40.25 -4.13 12.30
C THR A 183 40.80 -4.81 13.55
N MET A 184 40.14 -5.82 14.09
CA MET A 184 40.45 -6.54 15.32
C MET A 184 40.67 -5.62 16.50
N LYS A 185 39.77 -4.63 16.70
CA LYS A 185 39.76 -3.68 17.80
C LYS A 185 38.45 -3.73 18.56
N ALA A 186 38.50 -3.49 19.88
CA ALA A 186 37.31 -3.28 20.68
C ALA A 186 36.96 -1.80 20.79
N TYR A 187 35.67 -1.47 20.74
CA TYR A 187 35.14 -0.12 20.99
C TYR A 187 34.25 -0.17 22.23
N MET A 188 34.66 0.56 23.27
CA MET A 188 33.98 0.57 24.56
C MET A 188 33.24 1.89 24.75
N TYR A 189 32.00 1.81 25.25
CA TYR A 189 31.11 2.97 25.42
C TYR A 189 30.90 3.28 26.89
N GLN A 190 31.00 4.55 27.23
CA GLN A 190 30.47 5.06 28.48
C GLN A 190 28.94 5.16 28.33
N LEU A 191 28.19 4.54 29.26
CA LEU A 191 26.72 4.47 29.17
C LEU A 191 26.06 5.83 29.53
N ASP A 192 26.65 6.93 29.10
CA ASP A 192 26.21 8.32 29.26
C ASP A 192 25.27 8.80 28.14
N GLY A 193 25.03 7.95 27.11
CA GLY A 193 24.20 8.25 25.94
C GLY A 193 24.90 9.07 24.85
N SER A 194 26.21 9.39 25.01
CA SER A 194 26.98 10.17 24.03
C SER A 194 27.09 9.47 22.65
N GLY A 195 27.05 8.15 22.62
CA GLY A 195 27.23 7.33 21.42
C GLY A 195 28.67 7.37 20.88
N ARG A 196 29.64 7.58 21.73
CA ARG A 196 31.07 7.64 21.38
C ARG A 196 31.83 6.45 21.96
N GLY A 197 32.32 5.58 21.09
CA GLY A 197 33.16 4.45 21.46
C GLY A 197 34.64 4.82 21.55
N GLU A 198 35.33 4.34 22.60
CA GLU A 198 36.77 4.47 22.73
C GLU A 198 37.44 3.17 22.26
N ALA A 199 38.36 3.28 21.29
CA ALA A 199 39.10 2.14 20.78
C ALA A 199 40.05 1.55 21.85
N GLY A 200 40.04 0.22 21.98
CA GLY A 200 40.85 -0.50 22.95
C GLY A 200 41.21 -1.91 22.51
N LYS A 201 41.82 -2.65 23.42
CA LYS A 201 42.12 -4.05 23.19
C LYS A 201 40.87 -4.93 23.37
N ILE A 202 40.80 -6.00 22.60
CA ILE A 202 39.74 -7.00 22.73
C ILE A 202 39.81 -7.61 24.16
N PRO A 203 38.68 -7.70 24.90
CA PRO A 203 38.64 -8.39 26.17
C PRO A 203 39.09 -9.84 26.05
N HIS A 204 39.92 -10.32 26.96
CA HIS A 204 40.49 -11.67 26.92
C HIS A 204 39.42 -12.78 26.76
N ALA A 205 38.24 -12.58 27.33
CA ALA A 205 37.11 -13.55 27.19
C ALA A 205 36.58 -13.67 25.77
N LEU A 206 36.84 -12.70 24.89
CA LEU A 206 36.36 -12.65 23.52
C LEU A 206 37.48 -12.83 22.47
N GLU A 207 38.75 -12.91 22.88
CA GLU A 207 39.88 -13.02 21.94
C GLU A 207 39.74 -14.23 21.00
N ALA A 208 39.47 -15.42 21.57
CA ALA A 208 39.34 -16.65 20.77
C ALA A 208 38.11 -16.61 19.82
N ASP A 209 37.00 -16.10 20.33
CA ASP A 209 35.77 -15.98 19.53
C ASP A 209 35.93 -14.95 18.40
N SER A 210 36.61 -13.83 18.69
CA SER A 210 36.90 -12.77 17.71
C SER A 210 37.84 -13.27 16.62
N GLN A 211 38.87 -14.02 16.99
CA GLN A 211 39.82 -14.61 16.04
C GLN A 211 39.12 -15.60 15.10
N ALA A 212 38.33 -16.53 15.64
CA ALA A 212 37.58 -17.50 14.84
C ALA A 212 36.55 -16.83 13.91
N ALA A 213 35.88 -15.78 14.37
CA ALA A 213 34.91 -15.03 13.56
C ALA A 213 35.60 -14.19 12.47
N HIS A 214 36.77 -13.61 12.78
CA HIS A 214 37.61 -12.91 11.79
C HIS A 214 38.06 -13.86 10.68
N GLU A 215 38.61 -15.03 11.03
CA GLU A 215 39.05 -16.05 10.06
C GLU A 215 37.90 -16.48 9.14
N ALA A 216 36.72 -16.74 9.70
CA ALA A 216 35.53 -17.09 8.91
C ALA A 216 35.06 -15.94 7.98
N LEU A 217 35.17 -14.68 8.41
CA LEU A 217 34.89 -13.51 7.60
C LEU A 217 35.87 -13.41 6.43
N VAL A 218 37.17 -13.52 6.71
CA VAL A 218 38.24 -13.45 5.71
C VAL A 218 38.07 -14.55 4.66
N GLU A 219 37.79 -15.80 5.07
CA GLU A 219 37.55 -16.92 4.17
C GLU A 219 36.36 -16.66 3.26
N LEU A 220 35.23 -16.21 3.82
CA LEU A 220 34.03 -15.89 3.04
C LEU A 220 34.27 -14.75 2.02
N VAL A 221 35.01 -13.72 2.41
CA VAL A 221 35.36 -12.62 1.50
C VAL A 221 36.31 -13.10 0.40
N ALA A 222 37.29 -13.97 0.75
CA ALA A 222 38.23 -14.53 -0.21
C ALA A 222 37.56 -15.40 -1.28
N GLU A 223 36.53 -16.16 -0.94
CA GLU A 223 35.75 -16.99 -1.88
C GLU A 223 35.18 -16.17 -3.06
N GLY A 224 35.06 -14.86 -2.92
CA GLY A 224 34.47 -13.98 -3.91
C GLY A 224 35.36 -13.65 -5.11
N LYS A 225 36.68 -13.83 -5.00
CA LYS A 225 37.66 -13.52 -6.07
C LYS A 225 38.87 -14.44 -6.03
N ASP A 226 39.25 -15.00 -7.18
CA ASP A 226 40.37 -15.92 -7.29
C ASP A 226 41.69 -15.30 -6.77
N GLU A 227 41.93 -14.02 -7.05
CA GLU A 227 43.12 -13.31 -6.59
C GLU A 227 43.21 -13.23 -5.07
N LEU A 228 42.07 -12.97 -4.38
CA LEU A 228 42.00 -12.93 -2.92
C LEU A 228 42.14 -14.31 -2.31
N MET A 229 41.63 -15.33 -2.98
CA MET A 229 41.78 -16.74 -2.58
C MET A 229 43.23 -17.15 -2.65
N GLU A 230 43.96 -16.80 -3.71
CA GLU A 230 45.40 -17.05 -3.85
C GLU A 230 46.22 -16.33 -2.77
N GLU A 231 45.86 -15.08 -2.46
CA GLU A 231 46.49 -14.28 -1.40
C GLU A 231 46.27 -14.95 -0.03
N PHE A 232 45.03 -15.33 0.27
CA PHE A 232 44.66 -16.04 1.51
C PHE A 232 45.41 -17.37 1.66
N PHE A 233 45.49 -18.17 0.62
CA PHE A 233 46.25 -19.45 0.68
C PHE A 233 47.76 -19.25 0.85
N ARG A 234 48.32 -18.16 0.32
CA ARG A 234 49.73 -17.84 0.44
C ARG A 234 50.11 -17.30 1.80
N GLU A 235 49.29 -16.40 2.36
CA GLU A 235 49.63 -15.61 3.54
C GLU A 235 48.86 -16.02 4.79
N GLY A 236 47.82 -16.85 4.63
CA GLY A 236 46.93 -17.30 5.72
C GLY A 236 45.93 -16.22 6.19
N THR A 237 45.98 -15.04 5.57
CA THR A 237 45.08 -13.93 5.85
C THR A 237 45.05 -12.97 4.65
N ILE A 238 44.14 -11.98 4.68
CA ILE A 238 44.08 -10.88 3.72
C ILE A 238 44.47 -9.59 4.47
N PRO A 239 45.36 -8.73 3.90
CA PRO A 239 45.65 -7.41 4.48
C PRO A 239 44.40 -6.58 4.70
N GLU A 240 44.37 -5.75 5.77
CA GLU A 240 43.21 -4.97 6.22
C GLU A 240 42.64 -4.09 5.10
N ASP A 241 43.46 -3.42 4.32
CA ASP A 241 43.06 -2.55 3.21
C ASP A 241 42.43 -3.32 2.05
N HIS A 242 42.97 -4.51 1.71
CA HIS A 242 42.38 -5.40 0.72
C HIS A 242 41.06 -5.99 1.22
N LEU A 243 40.99 -6.38 2.51
CA LEU A 243 39.78 -6.90 3.14
C LEU A 243 38.64 -5.85 3.14
N ILE A 244 38.95 -4.58 3.49
CA ILE A 244 37.99 -3.48 3.45
C ILE A 244 37.44 -3.28 2.03
N THR A 245 38.33 -3.25 1.03
CA THR A 245 37.93 -3.04 -0.38
C THR A 245 37.05 -4.20 -0.87
N ALA A 246 37.47 -5.43 -0.61
CA ALA A 246 36.76 -6.63 -1.02
C ALA A 246 35.40 -6.79 -0.32
N LEU A 247 35.31 -6.43 0.96
CA LEU A 247 34.07 -6.44 1.71
C LEU A 247 33.08 -5.38 1.20
N HIS A 248 33.57 -4.17 0.87
CA HIS A 248 32.74 -3.14 0.23
C HIS A 248 32.14 -3.63 -1.09
N GLU A 249 32.95 -4.24 -1.96
CA GLU A 249 32.48 -4.80 -3.22
C GLU A 249 31.49 -5.93 -3.02
N ALA A 250 31.76 -6.84 -2.08
CA ALA A 250 30.88 -7.98 -1.77
C ALA A 250 29.53 -7.55 -1.23
N ILE A 251 29.47 -6.48 -0.43
CA ILE A 251 28.22 -5.86 0.06
C ILE A 251 27.48 -5.19 -1.11
N ARG A 252 28.18 -4.40 -1.93
CA ARG A 252 27.59 -3.72 -3.09
C ARG A 252 26.97 -4.71 -4.09
N GLU A 253 27.57 -5.88 -4.26
CA GLU A 253 27.11 -6.95 -5.16
C GLU A 253 26.12 -7.91 -4.51
N ASP A 254 25.64 -7.62 -3.28
CA ASP A 254 24.67 -8.44 -2.53
C ASP A 254 25.15 -9.88 -2.24
N ARG A 255 26.49 -10.08 -2.19
CA ARG A 255 27.14 -11.38 -1.92
C ARG A 255 27.38 -11.64 -0.45
N ILE A 256 27.52 -10.59 0.37
CA ILE A 256 27.70 -10.67 1.82
C ILE A 256 26.71 -9.75 2.51
N PHE A 257 26.09 -10.28 3.56
CA PHE A 257 25.16 -9.55 4.43
C PHE A 257 25.78 -9.39 5.82
N PRO A 258 26.46 -8.27 6.09
CA PRO A 258 27.13 -8.04 7.35
C PRO A 258 26.13 -7.85 8.51
N VAL A 259 26.47 -8.41 9.68
CA VAL A 259 25.70 -8.26 10.91
C VAL A 259 26.44 -7.38 11.89
N LEU A 260 25.76 -6.33 12.37
CA LEU A 260 26.22 -5.38 13.37
C LEU A 260 25.33 -5.42 14.62
N TYR A 261 25.83 -4.91 15.74
CA TYR A 261 25.14 -4.94 17.02
C TYR A 261 25.01 -3.54 17.62
N THR A 262 23.80 -3.17 18.04
CA THR A 262 23.53 -1.82 18.56
C THR A 262 22.53 -1.81 19.72
N SER A 263 22.55 -0.70 20.45
CA SER A 263 21.44 -0.27 21.30
C SER A 263 21.10 1.19 20.97
N GLY A 264 20.03 1.39 20.20
CA GLY A 264 19.53 2.72 19.90
C GLY A 264 19.00 3.45 21.14
N LEU A 265 18.54 2.73 22.17
CA LEU A 265 18.06 3.34 23.42
C LEU A 265 19.20 3.89 24.30
N ARG A 266 20.33 3.17 24.36
CA ARG A 266 21.52 3.56 25.14
C ARG A 266 22.60 4.25 24.30
N ASN A 267 22.39 4.35 23.00
CA ASN A 267 23.33 4.90 22.04
C ASN A 267 24.70 4.20 22.06
N VAL A 268 24.70 2.87 21.98
CA VAL A 268 25.89 2.01 21.93
C VAL A 268 26.01 1.39 20.54
N GLY A 269 27.18 1.44 19.91
CA GLY A 269 27.48 0.89 18.58
C GLY A 269 27.02 1.80 17.43
N THR A 270 26.47 2.98 17.68
CA THR A 270 25.85 3.81 16.65
C THR A 270 26.82 4.68 15.88
N ASP A 271 27.90 5.16 16.48
CA ASP A 271 29.00 5.83 15.79
C ASP A 271 29.76 4.84 14.89
N HIS A 272 29.97 3.63 15.37
CA HIS A 272 30.58 2.56 14.58
C HIS A 272 29.71 2.14 13.40
N LEU A 273 28.39 2.10 13.60
CA LEU A 273 27.41 1.92 12.50
C LEU A 273 27.50 3.05 11.45
N LEU A 274 27.71 4.31 11.89
CA LEU A 274 27.94 5.42 10.95
C LEU A 274 29.28 5.30 10.22
N ASP A 275 30.34 4.82 10.88
CA ASP A 275 31.62 4.51 10.21
C ASP A 275 31.46 3.36 9.22
N PHE A 276 30.70 2.32 9.57
CA PHE A 276 30.34 1.25 8.66
C PHE A 276 29.61 1.78 7.42
N LEU A 277 28.61 2.62 7.57
CA LEU A 277 27.88 3.20 6.45
C LEU A 277 28.78 4.08 5.56
N LYS A 278 29.70 4.82 6.17
CA LYS A 278 30.68 5.61 5.41
C LYS A 278 31.59 4.74 4.54
N VAL A 279 32.07 3.62 5.07
CA VAL A 279 33.11 2.80 4.44
C VAL A 279 32.51 1.75 3.50
N TYR A 280 31.44 1.09 3.91
CA TYR A 280 30.94 -0.12 3.23
C TYR A 280 29.62 0.07 2.49
N ALA A 281 28.80 1.08 2.85
CA ALA A 281 27.57 1.31 2.09
C ALA A 281 27.89 1.92 0.72
N PRO A 282 27.27 1.44 -0.37
CA PRO A 282 27.52 1.98 -1.70
C PRO A 282 27.08 3.44 -1.82
N ALA A 283 27.89 4.23 -2.52
CA ALA A 283 27.50 5.58 -2.91
C ALA A 283 26.57 5.57 -4.14
N PRO A 284 25.74 6.60 -4.34
CA PRO A 284 24.90 6.71 -5.53
C PRO A 284 25.67 6.59 -6.85
N ALA A 285 26.88 7.15 -6.92
CA ALA A 285 27.74 7.11 -8.10
C ALA A 285 28.24 5.68 -8.45
N GLU A 286 28.18 4.74 -7.50
CA GLU A 286 28.60 3.34 -7.69
C GLU A 286 27.46 2.43 -8.14
N ARG A 287 26.23 2.94 -8.21
CA ARG A 287 25.08 2.17 -8.66
C ARG A 287 25.11 1.98 -10.18
N GLU A 288 24.68 0.79 -10.61
CA GLU A 288 24.45 0.52 -12.02
C GLU A 288 23.43 1.51 -12.63
N PRO A 289 23.57 1.86 -13.92
CA PRO A 289 22.67 2.77 -14.57
C PRO A 289 21.21 2.32 -14.45
N ILE A 290 20.32 3.25 -14.13
CA ILE A 290 18.90 2.98 -13.97
C ILE A 290 18.25 2.90 -15.35
N ALA A 291 17.48 1.83 -15.59
CA ALA A 291 16.66 1.70 -16.78
C ALA A 291 15.42 2.60 -16.66
N ALA A 292 15.22 3.47 -17.63
CA ALA A 292 14.08 4.38 -17.75
C ALA A 292 13.43 4.24 -19.13
N ARG A 293 12.14 4.51 -19.27
CA ARG A 293 11.44 4.51 -20.57
C ARG A 293 11.58 5.88 -21.21
N ALA A 294 11.92 5.94 -22.49
CA ALA A 294 11.99 7.19 -23.25
C ALA A 294 10.62 7.71 -23.70
N THR A 295 9.62 6.84 -23.80
CA THR A 295 8.25 7.20 -24.19
C THR A 295 7.26 6.60 -23.19
N ARG A 296 6.20 7.37 -22.91
CA ARG A 296 5.10 6.86 -22.06
C ARG A 296 4.34 5.80 -22.84
N SER A 297 4.29 4.56 -22.34
CA SER A 297 3.25 3.62 -22.76
C SER A 297 1.91 4.18 -22.28
N THR A 298 1.07 4.61 -23.22
CA THR A 298 -0.31 4.96 -22.90
C THR A 298 -0.96 3.67 -22.39
N PRO A 299 -1.50 3.60 -21.16
CA PRO A 299 -2.32 2.47 -20.78
C PRO A 299 -3.43 2.39 -21.82
N PRO A 300 -3.82 1.20 -22.31
CA PRO A 300 -4.94 1.10 -23.22
C PRO A 300 -6.12 1.81 -22.56
N ALA A 301 -6.67 2.80 -23.26
CA ALA A 301 -7.89 3.44 -22.82
C ALA A 301 -8.89 2.33 -22.51
N HIS A 302 -9.55 2.39 -21.36
CA HIS A 302 -10.68 1.52 -21.04
C HIS A 302 -11.78 1.78 -22.07
N SER A 303 -11.59 1.24 -23.28
CA SER A 303 -12.62 1.11 -24.29
C SER A 303 -13.29 -0.23 -24.01
N ASN A 304 -14.61 -0.21 -23.84
CA ASN A 304 -15.48 -1.39 -23.85
C ASN A 304 -15.38 -2.10 -25.22
N GLY A 305 -14.25 -2.74 -25.47
CA GLY A 305 -14.00 -3.47 -26.71
C GLY A 305 -12.88 -4.48 -26.45
N GLU A 306 -13.18 -5.74 -26.70
CA GLU A 306 -12.27 -6.86 -26.60
C GLU A 306 -10.96 -6.54 -27.34
N ALA A 307 -9.86 -6.43 -26.60
CA ALA A 307 -8.52 -6.33 -27.16
C ALA A 307 -8.17 -7.67 -27.83
N LYS A 308 -7.96 -7.65 -29.14
CA LYS A 308 -7.45 -8.83 -29.85
C LYS A 308 -5.99 -9.06 -29.45
N PRO A 309 -5.56 -10.32 -29.23
CA PRO A 309 -4.16 -10.64 -29.03
C PRO A 309 -3.38 -10.28 -30.31
N GLY A 310 -2.59 -9.21 -30.27
CA GLY A 310 -1.76 -8.78 -31.40
C GLY A 310 -1.66 -7.28 -31.63
N ASP A 311 -2.49 -6.45 -31.01
CA ASP A 311 -2.44 -5.00 -31.21
C ASP A 311 -1.46 -4.32 -30.24
N GLY A 312 -0.31 -3.93 -30.81
CA GLY A 312 0.48 -2.78 -30.35
C GLY A 312 1.46 -3.02 -29.23
N TYR A 313 2.48 -3.88 -29.41
CA TYR A 313 3.76 -3.63 -28.75
C TYR A 313 4.37 -2.37 -29.41
N VAL A 314 4.18 -1.22 -28.82
CA VAL A 314 5.06 -0.09 -29.05
C VAL A 314 6.43 -0.54 -28.53
N ASN A 315 7.46 -0.56 -29.37
CA ASN A 315 8.84 -0.77 -28.94
C ASN A 315 9.14 0.33 -27.91
N GLU A 316 9.09 -0.01 -26.61
CA GLU A 316 9.47 0.89 -25.54
C GLU A 316 11.00 1.05 -25.63
N GLU A 317 11.46 2.20 -26.04
CA GLU A 317 12.87 2.52 -26.04
C GLU A 317 13.32 2.72 -24.60
N MET A 318 14.17 1.80 -24.12
CA MET A 318 14.76 1.88 -22.80
C MET A 318 16.03 2.70 -22.85
N VAL A 319 16.11 3.71 -22.00
CA VAL A 319 17.28 4.58 -21.84
C VAL A 319 17.94 4.26 -20.50
N MET A 320 19.24 4.02 -20.52
CA MET A 320 20.04 3.81 -19.31
C MET A 320 20.51 5.16 -18.78
N ARG A 321 20.15 5.51 -17.54
CA ARG A 321 20.51 6.77 -16.90
C ARG A 321 21.50 6.52 -15.76
N ARG A 322 22.68 7.17 -15.83
CA ARG A 322 23.68 7.12 -14.76
C ARG A 322 23.42 8.19 -13.71
N MET A 323 23.76 7.88 -12.46
CA MET A 323 23.74 8.87 -11.38
C MET A 323 25.01 9.74 -11.43
N ASP A 324 25.06 10.64 -12.39
CA ASP A 324 26.18 11.54 -12.65
C ASP A 324 25.64 12.96 -12.89
N ASP A 325 26.36 13.96 -12.38
CA ASP A 325 26.03 15.38 -12.53
C ASP A 325 26.06 15.87 -13.99
N LYS A 326 26.78 15.17 -14.86
CA LYS A 326 26.92 15.50 -16.29
C LYS A 326 25.77 15.00 -17.15
N GLU A 327 24.99 14.09 -16.62
CA GLU A 327 23.78 13.57 -17.29
C GLU A 327 22.66 14.63 -17.28
N PRO A 328 21.70 14.57 -18.22
CA PRO A 328 20.52 15.43 -18.18
C PRO A 328 19.74 15.28 -16.88
N LEU A 329 19.18 16.38 -16.38
CA LEU A 329 18.45 16.39 -15.12
C LEU A 329 17.25 15.45 -15.15
N ALA A 330 17.17 14.58 -14.15
CA ALA A 330 16.00 13.75 -13.86
C ALA A 330 15.80 13.63 -12.34
N LEU A 331 14.59 13.87 -11.89
CA LEU A 331 14.17 13.78 -10.51
C LEU A 331 13.05 12.74 -10.40
N TYR A 332 13.14 11.84 -9.43
CA TYR A 332 12.08 10.89 -9.10
C TYR A 332 11.38 11.29 -7.82
N VAL A 333 10.09 11.57 -7.88
CA VAL A 333 9.27 11.93 -6.71
C VAL A 333 8.81 10.67 -6.01
N TYR A 334 9.44 10.32 -4.89
CA TYR A 334 9.14 9.09 -4.17
C TYR A 334 8.08 9.25 -3.07
N LYS A 335 7.80 10.50 -2.65
CA LYS A 335 6.81 10.79 -1.61
C LYS A 335 6.22 12.19 -1.77
N THR A 336 4.92 12.30 -1.45
CA THR A 336 4.21 13.58 -1.29
C THR A 336 3.63 13.65 0.11
N MET A 337 3.72 14.79 0.78
CA MET A 337 3.18 15.01 2.12
C MET A 337 2.41 16.32 2.16
N SER A 338 1.31 16.37 2.90
CA SER A 338 0.54 17.59 3.14
C SER A 338 0.89 18.16 4.51
N ASP A 339 1.53 19.33 4.54
CA ASP A 339 1.82 20.06 5.77
C ASP A 339 0.82 21.21 5.96
N PRO A 340 0.26 21.43 7.17
CA PRO A 340 -0.72 22.48 7.41
C PRO A 340 -0.21 23.89 7.11
N PHE A 341 1.09 24.14 7.19
CA PHE A 341 1.72 25.46 7.02
C PHE A 341 2.42 25.59 5.66
N ALA A 342 3.21 24.60 5.28
CA ALA A 342 3.96 24.61 4.02
C ALA A 342 3.12 24.18 2.81
N GLY A 343 1.95 23.56 3.04
CA GLY A 343 1.13 22.97 2.00
C GLY A 343 1.68 21.61 1.52
N LYS A 344 1.53 21.29 0.24
CA LYS A 344 2.06 20.05 -0.33
C LYS A 344 3.59 20.14 -0.44
N ILE A 345 4.30 19.15 0.11
CA ILE A 345 5.75 18.99 0.02
C ILE A 345 6.02 17.73 -0.80
N SER A 346 6.78 17.86 -1.88
CA SER A 346 7.20 16.74 -2.74
C SER A 346 8.65 16.39 -2.42
N PHE A 347 8.89 15.14 -2.03
CA PHE A 347 10.20 14.58 -1.77
C PHE A 347 10.69 13.87 -3.03
N PHE A 348 11.90 14.12 -3.41
CA PHE A 348 12.47 13.54 -4.62
C PHE A 348 13.90 13.08 -4.43
N LYS A 349 14.34 12.18 -5.29
CA LYS A 349 15.74 11.84 -5.53
C LYS A 349 16.23 12.51 -6.79
N VAL A 350 17.41 13.09 -6.75
CA VAL A 350 18.12 13.52 -7.96
C VAL A 350 18.71 12.27 -8.60
N VAL A 351 18.06 11.76 -9.65
CA VAL A 351 18.50 10.55 -10.35
C VAL A 351 19.70 10.85 -11.21
N SER A 352 19.73 12.02 -11.88
CA SER A 352 20.85 12.47 -12.69
C SER A 352 20.86 13.99 -12.80
N GLY A 353 22.00 14.56 -13.12
CA GLY A 353 22.19 16.00 -13.26
C GLY A 353 22.25 16.74 -11.93
N VAL A 354 22.17 18.06 -11.99
CA VAL A 354 22.20 18.96 -10.83
C VAL A 354 20.94 19.81 -10.82
N VAL A 355 20.20 19.78 -9.72
CA VAL A 355 19.03 20.62 -9.52
C VAL A 355 19.40 21.86 -8.71
N LYS A 356 18.91 23.02 -9.13
CA LYS A 356 19.17 24.32 -8.47
C LYS A 356 17.87 24.93 -7.96
N ASN A 357 18.01 25.72 -6.90
CA ASN A 357 16.88 26.49 -6.39
C ASN A 357 16.31 27.42 -7.47
N ASP A 358 14.98 27.59 -7.48
CA ASP A 358 14.24 28.37 -8.47
C ASP A 358 14.31 27.89 -9.94
N MET A 359 14.88 26.72 -10.20
CA MET A 359 14.88 26.10 -11.51
C MET A 359 13.46 25.70 -11.94
N THR A 360 13.17 25.80 -13.24
CA THR A 360 11.94 25.29 -13.84
C THR A 360 12.24 23.94 -14.49
N VAL A 361 11.42 22.95 -14.19
CA VAL A 361 11.50 21.59 -14.74
C VAL A 361 10.17 21.19 -15.34
N GLU A 362 10.17 20.21 -16.23
CA GLU A 362 8.96 19.59 -16.76
C GLU A 362 8.61 18.35 -15.96
N ASN A 363 7.34 18.23 -15.56
CA ASN A 363 6.80 16.98 -15.05
C ASN A 363 6.38 16.12 -16.24
N PHE A 364 7.16 15.13 -16.58
CA PHE A 364 6.94 14.26 -17.73
C PHE A 364 5.66 13.42 -17.60
N THR A 365 5.29 13.05 -16.37
CA THR A 365 4.11 12.25 -16.10
C THR A 365 2.81 13.04 -16.29
N ARG A 366 2.83 14.37 -16.02
CA ARG A 366 1.66 15.25 -16.06
C ARG A 366 1.68 16.23 -17.22
N HIS A 367 2.81 16.37 -17.92
CA HIS A 367 3.03 17.34 -19.01
C HIS A 367 2.80 18.80 -18.57
N GLU A 368 3.28 19.12 -17.39
CA GLU A 368 3.19 20.46 -16.80
C GLU A 368 4.56 20.94 -16.32
N SER A 369 4.81 22.27 -16.48
CA SER A 369 6.02 22.90 -15.96
C SER A 369 5.88 23.27 -14.50
N GLU A 370 6.88 22.89 -13.69
CA GLU A 370 6.96 23.15 -12.26
C GLU A 370 8.20 23.99 -11.92
N ARG A 371 8.03 24.95 -11.02
CA ARG A 371 9.16 25.74 -10.48
C ARG A 371 9.59 25.22 -9.13
N LEU A 372 10.84 24.87 -8.98
CA LEU A 372 11.42 24.30 -7.76
C LEU A 372 11.91 25.42 -6.82
N SER A 373 10.97 26.10 -6.16
CA SER A 373 11.29 27.17 -5.19
C SER A 373 11.44 26.60 -3.79
N HIS A 374 12.36 27.17 -2.99
CA HIS A 374 12.67 26.70 -1.64
C HIS A 374 13.19 25.25 -1.61
N LEU A 375 14.15 24.96 -2.48
CA LEU A 375 14.85 23.67 -2.50
C LEU A 375 15.46 23.39 -1.12
N SER A 376 15.17 22.24 -0.55
CA SER A 376 15.61 21.90 0.80
C SER A 376 15.94 20.42 0.95
N VAL A 377 16.70 20.09 1.99
CA VAL A 377 16.81 18.75 2.56
C VAL A 377 16.03 18.70 3.87
N MET A 378 15.47 17.55 4.19
CA MET A 378 14.57 17.44 5.34
C MET A 378 15.25 16.79 6.53
N GLN A 379 15.07 17.42 7.70
CA GLN A 379 15.43 16.83 8.99
C GLN A 379 14.13 16.54 9.75
N GLY A 380 13.52 15.39 9.46
CA GLY A 380 12.15 15.11 9.83
C GLY A 380 11.19 16.14 9.21
N ARG A 381 10.49 16.90 10.04
CA ARG A 381 9.56 17.96 9.59
C ARG A 381 10.27 19.27 9.22
N LYS A 382 11.52 19.46 9.64
CA LYS A 382 12.23 20.75 9.48
C LYS A 382 12.97 20.80 8.14
N PRO A 383 12.65 21.73 7.23
CA PRO A 383 13.43 21.94 6.03
C PRO A 383 14.74 22.69 6.35
N ALA A 384 15.83 22.28 5.73
CA ALA A 384 17.09 23.02 5.67
C ALA A 384 17.31 23.43 4.20
N GLU A 385 17.16 24.74 3.92
CA GLU A 385 17.30 25.27 2.56
C GLU A 385 18.70 25.06 2.00
N ILE A 386 18.78 24.75 0.71
CA ILE A 386 20.00 24.51 -0.02
C ILE A 386 19.91 25.14 -1.41
N GLN A 387 21.05 25.53 -1.99
CA GLN A 387 21.07 26.19 -3.29
C GLN A 387 21.05 25.19 -4.46
N GLU A 388 21.69 24.05 -4.29
CA GLU A 388 21.73 22.98 -5.29
C GLU A 388 21.88 21.60 -4.65
N LEU A 389 21.41 20.57 -5.36
CA LEU A 389 21.59 19.16 -5.03
C LEU A 389 22.12 18.42 -6.25
N HIS A 390 23.06 17.51 -6.00
CA HIS A 390 23.74 16.71 -7.00
C HIS A 390 23.09 15.34 -7.21
N ALA A 391 23.46 14.69 -8.31
CA ALA A 391 23.01 13.33 -8.62
C ALA A 391 23.21 12.37 -7.43
N GLY A 392 22.17 11.66 -7.07
CA GLY A 392 22.11 10.75 -5.94
C GLY A 392 21.54 11.34 -4.64
N ASP A 393 21.44 12.66 -4.49
CA ASP A 393 20.95 13.25 -3.24
C ASP A 393 19.42 13.24 -3.13
N LEU A 394 18.93 13.33 -1.90
CA LEU A 394 17.52 13.44 -1.56
C LEU A 394 17.16 14.88 -1.23
N GLY A 395 16.10 15.37 -1.87
CA GLY A 395 15.61 16.73 -1.69
C GLY A 395 14.12 16.80 -1.48
N ALA A 396 13.65 18.00 -1.16
CA ALA A 396 12.23 18.32 -1.04
C ALA A 396 11.95 19.73 -1.55
N VAL A 397 10.75 19.90 -2.11
CA VAL A 397 10.25 21.19 -2.59
C VAL A 397 8.79 21.34 -2.17
N PRO A 398 8.41 22.48 -1.58
CA PRO A 398 7.01 22.74 -1.24
C PRO A 398 6.24 23.31 -2.44
N LYS A 399 4.91 23.14 -2.41
CA LYS A 399 3.93 23.82 -3.27
C LYS A 399 4.01 23.52 -4.77
N LEU A 400 4.50 22.36 -5.17
CA LEU A 400 4.34 21.89 -6.55
C LEU A 400 2.84 21.68 -6.82
N ARG A 401 2.37 22.10 -8.01
CA ARG A 401 0.92 22.17 -8.30
C ARG A 401 0.33 20.80 -8.58
N SER A 402 0.86 20.13 -9.58
CA SER A 402 0.32 18.88 -10.12
C SER A 402 1.13 17.65 -9.72
N THR A 403 2.35 17.83 -9.25
CA THR A 403 3.28 16.72 -8.96
C THR A 403 2.81 15.85 -7.81
N LEU A 404 2.82 14.52 -8.02
CA LEU A 404 2.46 13.47 -7.07
C LEU A 404 3.59 12.43 -6.94
N SER A 405 3.46 11.56 -5.96
CA SER A 405 4.36 10.41 -5.77
C SER A 405 4.37 9.51 -7.00
N GLY A 406 5.56 9.10 -7.45
CA GLY A 406 5.77 8.32 -8.66
C GLY A 406 6.03 9.14 -9.93
N ASP A 407 5.85 10.48 -9.88
CA ASP A 407 6.13 11.33 -11.03
C ASP A 407 7.63 11.48 -11.28
N THR A 408 7.99 11.64 -12.55
CA THR A 408 9.36 11.96 -12.98
C THR A 408 9.41 13.39 -13.53
N LEU A 409 10.35 14.20 -13.03
CA LEU A 409 10.55 15.57 -13.48
C LEU A 409 11.97 15.72 -14.05
N GLY A 410 12.16 16.66 -14.96
CA GLY A 410 13.50 16.89 -15.51
C GLY A 410 13.58 17.92 -16.62
N ASP A 411 14.63 17.81 -17.44
CA ASP A 411 14.83 18.65 -18.60
C ASP A 411 13.93 18.20 -19.76
N ARG A 412 13.12 19.09 -20.27
CA ARG A 412 12.17 18.86 -21.36
C ARG A 412 12.81 18.24 -22.62
N ALA A 413 14.08 18.51 -22.87
CA ALA A 413 14.78 17.97 -24.03
C ALA A 413 15.15 16.47 -23.89
N HIS A 414 15.08 15.92 -22.68
CA HIS A 414 15.56 14.57 -22.34
C HIS A 414 14.54 13.83 -21.50
N GLU A 415 13.32 13.77 -22.00
CA GLU A 415 12.18 13.14 -21.32
C GLU A 415 12.42 11.65 -21.05
N ILE A 416 12.23 11.24 -19.80
CA ILE A 416 12.30 9.84 -19.36
C ILE A 416 11.21 9.56 -18.31
N PHE A 417 10.80 8.29 -18.21
CA PHE A 417 9.84 7.83 -17.22
C PHE A 417 10.45 6.75 -16.35
N LEU A 418 10.48 7.00 -15.05
CA LEU A 418 10.86 6.03 -14.05
C LEU A 418 9.60 5.30 -13.57
N GLU A 419 9.71 4.00 -13.36
CA GLU A 419 8.56 3.19 -12.97
C GLU A 419 8.16 3.48 -11.51
N PRO A 420 6.90 3.89 -11.24
CA PRO A 420 6.44 4.14 -9.90
C PRO A 420 6.22 2.83 -9.14
N VAL A 421 6.37 2.87 -7.82
CA VAL A 421 6.00 1.74 -6.97
C VAL A 421 4.49 1.56 -6.99
N SER A 422 4.03 0.43 -7.52
CA SER A 422 2.62 0.07 -7.52
C SER A 422 2.12 -0.13 -6.09
N ALA A 423 1.09 0.62 -5.68
CA ALA A 423 0.40 0.39 -4.43
C ALA A 423 -0.46 -0.87 -4.53
N PRO A 424 -0.43 -1.77 -3.55
CA PRO A 424 -1.34 -2.91 -3.53
C PRO A 424 -2.80 -2.45 -3.35
N GLU A 425 -3.74 -3.29 -3.74
CA GLU A 425 -5.16 -2.98 -3.55
C GLU A 425 -5.52 -2.93 -2.05
N PRO A 426 -6.39 -1.98 -1.65
CA PRO A 426 -6.86 -1.88 -0.28
C PRO A 426 -7.61 -3.13 0.16
N VAL A 427 -7.35 -3.60 1.38
CA VAL A 427 -7.96 -4.82 1.92
C VAL A 427 -9.22 -4.58 2.75
N MET A 428 -9.50 -3.33 3.14
CA MET A 428 -10.68 -2.99 3.95
C MET A 428 -11.37 -1.75 3.41
N THR A 429 -12.71 -1.81 3.36
CA THR A 429 -13.56 -0.72 2.90
C THR A 429 -14.64 -0.43 3.93
N TYR A 430 -14.88 0.85 4.22
CA TYR A 430 -15.95 1.32 5.07
C TYR A 430 -16.79 2.37 4.35
N ALA A 431 -18.08 2.39 4.62
CA ALA A 431 -18.92 3.54 4.30
C ALA A 431 -18.59 4.68 5.27
N ILE A 432 -18.39 5.88 4.73
CA ILE A 432 -18.03 7.07 5.49
C ILE A 432 -19.14 8.11 5.36
N GLU A 433 -19.66 8.55 6.51
CA GLU A 433 -20.72 9.55 6.58
C GLU A 433 -20.24 10.77 7.37
N PRO A 434 -20.41 11.99 6.86
CA PRO A 434 -20.15 13.22 7.62
C PRO A 434 -21.15 13.32 8.78
N LYS A 435 -20.72 13.81 9.96
CA LYS A 435 -21.60 13.98 11.13
C LYS A 435 -22.51 15.20 11.01
N SER A 436 -22.11 16.19 10.25
CA SER A 436 -22.87 17.42 10.03
C SER A 436 -22.85 17.84 8.55
N ARG A 437 -23.81 18.69 8.16
CA ARG A 437 -23.81 19.29 6.80
C ARG A 437 -22.55 20.11 6.52
N GLY A 438 -21.98 20.79 7.52
CA GLY A 438 -20.74 21.53 7.38
C GLY A 438 -19.50 20.65 7.16
N ASP A 439 -19.56 19.36 7.53
CA ASP A 439 -18.52 18.39 7.27
C ASP A 439 -18.64 17.79 5.87
N GLU A 440 -19.84 17.75 5.28
CA GLU A 440 -20.10 17.17 3.96
C GLU A 440 -19.29 17.88 2.86
N ASP A 441 -19.31 19.22 2.84
CA ASP A 441 -18.57 20.00 1.85
C ASP A 441 -17.05 19.90 2.00
N LYS A 442 -16.56 19.58 3.19
CA LYS A 442 -15.13 19.47 3.51
C LYS A 442 -14.58 18.07 3.27
N LEU A 443 -15.44 17.04 3.34
CA LEU A 443 -15.02 15.62 3.35
C LEU A 443 -14.27 15.23 2.07
N ALA A 444 -14.84 15.47 0.91
CA ALA A 444 -14.23 15.07 -0.36
C ALA A 444 -12.89 15.80 -0.61
N PRO A 445 -12.75 17.13 -0.45
CA PRO A 445 -11.46 17.79 -0.59
C PRO A 445 -10.40 17.29 0.42
N ALA A 446 -10.79 16.98 1.65
CA ALA A 446 -9.87 16.47 2.67
C ALA A 446 -9.38 15.06 2.33
N LEU A 447 -10.29 14.17 1.89
CA LEU A 447 -9.92 12.82 1.47
C LEU A 447 -9.05 12.80 0.21
N HIS A 448 -9.31 13.68 -0.76
CA HIS A 448 -8.43 13.82 -1.93
C HIS A 448 -7.00 14.21 -1.54
N LYS A 449 -6.81 15.13 -0.59
CA LYS A 449 -5.48 15.46 -0.07
C LYS A 449 -4.82 14.30 0.65
N LEU A 450 -5.59 13.48 1.39
CA LEU A 450 -5.05 12.27 2.01
C LEU A 450 -4.67 11.20 0.99
N MET A 451 -5.40 11.08 -0.13
CA MET A 451 -5.03 10.21 -1.26
C MET A 451 -3.76 10.66 -1.98
N GLU A 452 -3.49 11.97 -2.03
CA GLU A 452 -2.22 12.50 -2.56
C GLU A 452 -1.03 12.17 -1.64
N GLU A 453 -1.27 12.11 -0.32
CA GLU A 453 -0.27 11.81 0.72
C GLU A 453 -0.03 10.30 0.82
N ASP A 454 -1.08 9.49 0.70
CA ASP A 454 -1.06 8.06 0.94
C ASP A 454 -1.73 7.29 -0.22
N SER A 455 -0.92 6.62 -0.99
CA SER A 455 -1.35 5.86 -2.17
C SER A 455 -2.21 4.63 -1.86
N MET A 456 -2.27 4.19 -0.60
CA MET A 456 -3.12 3.09 -0.12
C MET A 456 -4.55 3.53 0.18
N VAL A 457 -4.81 4.83 0.27
CA VAL A 457 -6.15 5.38 0.51
C VAL A 457 -6.91 5.45 -0.81
N ARG A 458 -8.13 4.92 -0.82
CA ARG A 458 -9.08 5.11 -1.92
C ARG A 458 -10.36 5.72 -1.37
N PHE A 459 -10.89 6.69 -2.08
CA PHE A 459 -12.17 7.30 -1.79
C PHE A 459 -13.00 7.36 -3.07
N PHE A 460 -14.20 6.80 -3.03
CA PHE A 460 -15.08 6.75 -4.18
C PHE A 460 -16.55 6.65 -3.74
N ARG A 461 -17.45 6.95 -4.66
CA ARG A 461 -18.88 6.76 -4.46
C ARG A 461 -19.32 5.47 -5.15
N ASP A 462 -19.95 4.57 -4.39
CA ASP A 462 -20.54 3.37 -4.97
C ASP A 462 -21.78 3.74 -5.81
N PRO A 463 -21.83 3.42 -7.10
CA PRO A 463 -22.93 3.81 -7.97
C PRO A 463 -24.24 3.06 -7.67
N GLN A 464 -24.21 1.93 -6.98
CA GLN A 464 -25.39 1.12 -6.67
C GLN A 464 -25.99 1.50 -5.32
N THR A 465 -25.15 1.62 -4.29
CA THR A 465 -25.61 1.96 -2.92
C THR A 465 -25.64 3.47 -2.67
N ASN A 466 -25.04 4.27 -3.57
CA ASN A 466 -24.83 5.72 -3.44
C ASN A 466 -24.05 6.13 -2.19
N GLU A 467 -23.40 5.21 -1.51
CA GLU A 467 -22.56 5.48 -0.35
C GLU A 467 -21.20 6.04 -0.76
N PHE A 468 -20.65 6.93 0.05
CA PHE A 468 -19.25 7.27 0.00
C PHE A 468 -18.46 6.19 0.74
N LEU A 469 -17.47 5.62 0.05
CA LEU A 469 -16.63 4.55 0.56
C LEU A 469 -15.20 5.04 0.71
N VAL A 470 -14.58 4.67 1.84
CA VAL A 470 -13.15 4.85 2.09
C VAL A 470 -12.52 3.46 2.25
N ALA A 471 -11.45 3.21 1.50
CA ALA A 471 -10.73 1.95 1.57
C ALA A 471 -9.26 2.19 1.94
N GLY A 472 -8.67 1.20 2.62
CA GLY A 472 -7.28 1.24 3.09
C GLY A 472 -6.72 -0.13 3.42
N SER A 473 -5.47 -0.18 3.86
CA SER A 473 -4.71 -1.41 4.10
C SER A 473 -5.09 -2.18 5.39
N GLY A 474 -6.00 -1.63 6.21
CA GLY A 474 -6.47 -2.28 7.44
C GLY A 474 -7.16 -1.32 8.39
N GLN A 475 -7.68 -1.86 9.51
CA GLN A 475 -8.49 -1.10 10.46
C GLN A 475 -7.71 0.08 11.06
N THR A 476 -6.49 -0.15 11.57
CA THR A 476 -5.67 0.91 12.16
C THR A 476 -5.34 2.01 11.16
N HIS A 477 -5.16 1.66 9.88
CA HIS A 477 -4.96 2.62 8.81
C HIS A 477 -6.20 3.51 8.60
N ILE A 478 -7.39 2.92 8.50
CA ILE A 478 -8.64 3.67 8.37
C ILE A 478 -8.90 4.55 9.60
N GLU A 479 -8.64 4.06 10.81
CA GLU A 479 -8.74 4.86 12.04
C GLU A 479 -7.78 6.05 12.04
N ALA A 480 -6.56 5.88 11.51
CA ALA A 480 -5.59 6.96 11.36
C ALA A 480 -6.09 8.02 10.35
N ILE A 481 -6.71 7.60 9.24
CA ILE A 481 -7.34 8.50 8.25
C ILE A 481 -8.45 9.31 8.92
N VAL A 482 -9.34 8.67 9.69
CA VAL A 482 -10.42 9.36 10.42
C VAL A 482 -9.88 10.35 11.44
N SER A 483 -8.82 9.98 12.15
CA SER A 483 -8.18 10.89 13.10
C SER A 483 -7.51 12.08 12.41
N LYS A 484 -6.84 11.88 11.27
CA LYS A 484 -6.29 12.95 10.43
C LYS A 484 -7.40 13.88 9.89
N LEU A 485 -8.53 13.33 9.44
CA LEU A 485 -9.70 14.13 9.02
C LEU A 485 -10.17 15.05 10.14
N LYS A 486 -10.29 14.51 11.35
CA LYS A 486 -10.73 15.30 12.53
C LYS A 486 -9.69 16.36 12.93
N LYS A 487 -8.41 15.97 13.10
CA LYS A 487 -7.38 16.86 13.65
C LYS A 487 -6.87 17.90 12.65
N ARG A 488 -6.60 17.48 11.40
CA ARG A 488 -5.98 18.36 10.39
C ARG A 488 -7.00 19.12 9.55
N TYR A 489 -8.15 18.47 9.25
CA TYR A 489 -9.14 19.04 8.33
C TYR A 489 -10.42 19.47 9.03
N HIS A 490 -10.50 19.30 10.36
CA HIS A 490 -11.68 19.67 11.17
C HIS A 490 -12.99 19.13 10.59
N THR A 491 -12.95 17.85 10.15
CA THR A 491 -14.07 17.13 9.54
C THR A 491 -14.37 15.89 10.38
N GLU A 492 -15.55 15.84 10.98
CA GLU A 492 -15.97 14.69 11.77
C GLU A 492 -16.82 13.73 10.94
N VAL A 493 -16.48 12.45 11.02
CA VAL A 493 -17.13 11.38 10.23
C VAL A 493 -17.50 10.19 11.11
N THR A 494 -18.42 9.37 10.60
CA THR A 494 -18.79 8.07 11.18
C THR A 494 -18.50 6.99 10.15
N LEU A 495 -17.84 5.92 10.58
CA LEU A 495 -17.61 4.73 9.76
C LEU A 495 -18.73 3.72 9.99
N LYS A 496 -19.19 3.10 8.91
CA LYS A 496 -20.16 2.00 8.92
C LYS A 496 -19.71 0.87 8.01
N ALA A 497 -20.20 -0.32 8.24
CA ALA A 497 -20.03 -1.40 7.25
C ALA A 497 -20.70 -0.98 5.92
N PRO A 498 -20.06 -1.20 4.76
CA PRO A 498 -20.66 -0.90 3.47
C PRO A 498 -21.93 -1.72 3.28
N LYS A 499 -22.92 -1.16 2.59
CA LYS A 499 -24.09 -1.92 2.19
C LYS A 499 -23.72 -2.91 1.09
N VAL A 500 -24.26 -4.11 1.20
CA VAL A 500 -24.16 -5.08 0.11
C VAL A 500 -25.15 -4.67 -0.97
N PRO A 501 -24.74 -4.54 -2.25
CA PRO A 501 -25.61 -4.13 -3.34
C PRO A 501 -26.49 -5.31 -3.79
N TYR A 502 -27.48 -5.65 -2.97
CA TYR A 502 -28.46 -6.68 -3.32
C TYR A 502 -29.28 -6.29 -4.56
N ARG A 503 -29.81 -7.28 -5.25
CA ARG A 503 -30.78 -7.13 -6.35
C ARG A 503 -31.95 -8.06 -6.11
N GLU A 504 -33.01 -7.86 -6.89
CA GLU A 504 -34.17 -8.73 -6.91
C GLU A 504 -34.31 -9.37 -8.29
N THR A 505 -34.97 -10.52 -8.34
CA THR A 505 -35.29 -11.22 -9.60
C THR A 505 -36.55 -12.05 -9.45
N ILE A 506 -37.02 -12.65 -10.56
CA ILE A 506 -38.11 -13.60 -10.56
C ILE A 506 -37.60 -15.01 -10.90
N ARG A 507 -38.28 -16.05 -10.38
CA ARG A 507 -37.98 -17.45 -10.68
C ARG A 507 -39.11 -18.16 -11.40
N GLY A 508 -40.25 -17.51 -11.54
CA GLY A 508 -41.41 -18.06 -12.20
C GLY A 508 -41.96 -17.14 -13.27
N ARG A 509 -42.80 -17.69 -14.16
CA ARG A 509 -43.57 -16.95 -15.14
C ARG A 509 -44.85 -16.43 -14.54
N ALA A 510 -45.27 -15.21 -14.86
CA ALA A 510 -46.54 -14.64 -14.41
C ALA A 510 -47.15 -13.75 -15.49
N GLU A 511 -48.46 -13.64 -15.50
CA GLU A 511 -49.21 -12.74 -16.34
C GLU A 511 -50.17 -11.93 -15.46
N ALA A 512 -50.23 -10.62 -15.69
CA ALA A 512 -51.14 -9.75 -14.94
C ALA A 512 -51.64 -8.58 -15.76
N GLN A 513 -52.83 -8.12 -15.39
CA GLN A 513 -53.42 -6.89 -15.87
C GLN A 513 -53.26 -5.78 -14.86
N GLY A 514 -52.76 -4.65 -15.33
CA GLY A 514 -52.78 -3.39 -14.59
C GLY A 514 -53.74 -2.43 -15.21
N ARG A 515 -54.70 -1.95 -14.43
CA ARG A 515 -55.67 -0.99 -14.86
C ARG A 515 -55.67 0.22 -13.94
N HIS A 516 -55.41 1.37 -14.49
CA HIS A 516 -55.54 2.67 -13.82
C HIS A 516 -56.78 3.37 -14.36
N LYS A 517 -57.75 3.62 -13.47
CA LYS A 517 -58.96 4.39 -13.81
C LYS A 517 -59.25 5.36 -12.65
N LYS A 518 -59.16 6.66 -12.94
CA LYS A 518 -59.50 7.70 -11.93
C LYS A 518 -60.41 8.72 -12.62
N GLN A 519 -61.50 9.02 -11.99
CA GLN A 519 -62.52 10.00 -12.48
C GLN A 519 -62.79 11.01 -11.37
N THR A 520 -62.16 12.19 -11.47
CA THR A 520 -62.35 13.29 -10.51
C THR A 520 -62.67 14.56 -11.33
N GLY A 521 -63.96 14.80 -11.59
CA GLY A 521 -64.50 15.98 -12.16
C GLY A 521 -63.68 16.63 -13.33
N GLY A 522 -64.02 16.42 -14.58
CA GLY A 522 -63.31 16.87 -15.74
C GLY A 522 -62.77 15.74 -16.60
N HIS A 523 -61.60 15.87 -17.21
CA HIS A 523 -60.95 14.78 -17.93
C HIS A 523 -60.57 13.65 -16.96
N GLY A 524 -61.05 12.42 -17.25
CA GLY A 524 -60.67 11.18 -16.54
C GLY A 524 -59.21 10.72 -16.85
N GLN A 525 -58.73 9.78 -16.08
CA GLN A 525 -57.47 9.11 -16.36
C GLN A 525 -57.75 7.62 -16.61
N PHE A 526 -57.32 7.10 -17.76
CA PHE A 526 -57.54 5.70 -18.12
C PHE A 526 -56.28 5.10 -18.75
N GLY A 527 -55.81 3.99 -18.23
CA GLY A 527 -54.74 3.16 -18.82
C GLY A 527 -54.96 1.71 -18.42
N ASP A 528 -54.83 0.81 -19.38
CA ASP A 528 -55.00 -0.62 -19.15
C ASP A 528 -54.03 -1.41 -20.01
N CYS A 529 -53.19 -2.23 -19.39
CA CYS A 529 -52.20 -3.07 -20.07
C CYS A 529 -52.13 -4.45 -19.41
N LYS A 530 -51.95 -5.46 -20.24
CA LYS A 530 -51.62 -6.82 -19.80
C LYS A 530 -50.19 -7.14 -20.17
N ILE A 531 -49.43 -7.61 -19.16
CA ILE A 531 -48.04 -7.97 -19.32
C ILE A 531 -47.80 -9.42 -18.90
N ARG A 532 -46.78 -10.01 -19.50
CA ARG A 532 -46.22 -11.32 -19.15
C ARG A 532 -44.80 -11.10 -18.72
N MET A 533 -44.40 -11.64 -17.57
CA MET A 533 -43.04 -11.64 -17.06
C MET A 533 -42.46 -13.05 -17.05
N GLU A 534 -41.23 -13.20 -17.54
CA GLU A 534 -40.51 -14.48 -17.62
C GLU A 534 -39.07 -14.28 -17.11
N PRO A 535 -38.51 -15.24 -16.32
CA PRO A 535 -37.14 -15.14 -15.88
C PRO A 535 -36.16 -15.31 -17.04
N LEU A 536 -35.04 -14.57 -17.00
CA LEU A 536 -33.92 -14.69 -17.90
C LEU A 536 -32.67 -15.24 -17.19
N PRO A 537 -31.67 -15.70 -17.94
CA PRO A 537 -30.36 -16.04 -17.38
C PRO A 537 -29.75 -14.86 -16.61
N ARG A 538 -28.87 -15.15 -15.65
CA ARG A 538 -28.18 -14.12 -14.87
C ARG A 538 -27.33 -13.22 -15.74
N GLY A 539 -27.39 -11.91 -15.47
CA GLY A 539 -26.67 -10.89 -16.23
C GLY A 539 -27.39 -10.41 -17.48
N SER A 540 -28.60 -10.94 -17.81
CA SER A 540 -29.38 -10.53 -18.99
C SER A 540 -30.06 -9.16 -18.84
N GLY A 541 -30.15 -8.63 -17.60
CA GLY A 541 -30.82 -7.36 -17.33
C GLY A 541 -32.35 -7.41 -17.55
N ILE A 542 -32.90 -6.36 -18.13
CA ILE A 542 -34.35 -6.23 -18.40
C ILE A 542 -34.54 -6.22 -19.91
N VAL A 543 -35.39 -7.11 -20.44
CA VAL A 543 -35.78 -7.17 -21.83
C VAL A 543 -37.27 -6.83 -21.95
N PHE A 544 -37.60 -5.82 -22.76
CA PHE A 544 -38.98 -5.42 -23.04
C PHE A 544 -39.37 -5.81 -24.48
N GLU A 545 -40.52 -6.49 -24.62
CA GLU A 545 -41.08 -6.85 -25.91
C GLU A 545 -42.50 -6.34 -26.05
N ASN A 546 -42.82 -5.91 -27.28
CA ASN A 546 -44.15 -5.47 -27.66
C ASN A 546 -44.78 -6.50 -28.57
N ASP A 547 -45.80 -7.21 -28.09
CA ASP A 547 -46.57 -8.23 -28.81
C ASP A 547 -48.06 -7.84 -28.88
N ILE A 548 -48.34 -6.53 -28.99
CA ILE A 548 -49.68 -6.01 -29.08
C ILE A 548 -50.22 -6.25 -30.50
N PHE A 549 -51.35 -6.98 -30.58
CA PHE A 549 -52.07 -7.22 -31.83
C PHE A 549 -53.32 -6.35 -31.92
N GLY A 550 -53.69 -5.93 -33.16
CA GLY A 550 -54.96 -5.23 -33.46
C GLY A 550 -55.09 -3.82 -32.90
N GLY A 551 -54.02 -3.20 -32.39
CA GLY A 551 -54.06 -1.81 -31.88
C GLY A 551 -54.74 -1.65 -30.52
N ALA A 552 -54.79 -2.68 -29.70
CA ALA A 552 -55.38 -2.67 -28.34
C ALA A 552 -54.79 -1.56 -27.44
N ILE A 553 -53.53 -1.24 -27.63
CA ILE A 553 -52.87 -0.04 -27.10
C ILE A 553 -52.27 0.76 -28.24
N PRO A 554 -52.57 2.05 -28.41
CA PRO A 554 -51.96 2.89 -29.44
C PRO A 554 -50.42 2.93 -29.29
N ARG A 555 -49.70 2.85 -30.42
CA ARG A 555 -48.22 2.77 -30.46
C ARG A 555 -47.53 3.86 -29.64
N GLN A 556 -48.10 5.04 -29.59
CA GLN A 556 -47.59 6.18 -28.83
C GLN A 556 -47.53 5.95 -27.31
N PHE A 557 -48.34 5.05 -26.75
CA PHE A 557 -48.35 4.75 -25.30
C PHE A 557 -47.50 3.56 -24.90
N VAL A 558 -46.98 2.77 -25.83
CA VAL A 558 -46.12 1.61 -25.54
C VAL A 558 -44.82 2.04 -24.84
N PRO A 559 -44.12 3.15 -25.24
CA PRO A 559 -42.97 3.65 -24.52
C PRO A 559 -43.28 4.09 -23.08
N ALA A 560 -44.52 4.52 -22.80
CA ALA A 560 -44.94 4.87 -21.43
C ALA A 560 -45.10 3.60 -20.55
N VAL A 561 -45.56 2.51 -21.12
CA VAL A 561 -45.62 1.19 -20.46
C VAL A 561 -44.20 0.71 -20.13
N GLU A 562 -43.28 0.73 -21.09
CA GLU A 562 -41.88 0.36 -20.93
C GLU A 562 -41.23 1.19 -19.82
N LYS A 563 -41.37 2.50 -19.87
CA LYS A 563 -40.87 3.41 -18.85
C LYS A 563 -41.42 3.12 -17.45
N GLY A 564 -42.74 2.79 -17.37
CA GLY A 564 -43.37 2.40 -16.11
C GLY A 564 -42.81 1.12 -15.54
N ILE A 565 -42.47 0.12 -16.36
CA ILE A 565 -41.81 -1.12 -15.96
C ILE A 565 -40.40 -0.84 -15.45
N HIS A 566 -39.57 -0.11 -16.21
CA HIS A 566 -38.19 0.21 -15.82
C HIS A 566 -38.13 0.99 -14.51
N GLU A 567 -39.00 1.96 -14.30
CA GLU A 567 -39.07 2.70 -13.04
C GLU A 567 -39.53 1.82 -11.86
N SER A 568 -40.45 0.90 -12.09
CA SER A 568 -40.91 -0.05 -11.07
C SER A 568 -39.81 -1.05 -10.72
N ALA A 569 -39.11 -1.56 -11.72
CA ALA A 569 -37.96 -2.44 -11.52
C ALA A 569 -36.83 -1.76 -10.75
N GLY A 570 -36.55 -0.49 -11.04
CA GLY A 570 -35.54 0.29 -10.30
C GLY A 570 -35.90 0.54 -8.83
N ARG A 571 -37.19 0.59 -8.50
CA ARG A 571 -37.68 0.76 -7.09
C ARG A 571 -37.68 -0.53 -6.30
N GLY A 572 -37.63 -1.70 -6.96
CA GLY A 572 -37.73 -3.00 -6.32
C GLY A 572 -39.12 -3.38 -5.86
N TYR A 573 -39.24 -4.59 -5.35
CA TYR A 573 -40.50 -5.16 -4.88
C TYR A 573 -40.43 -5.74 -3.47
N LEU A 574 -39.41 -6.58 -3.18
CA LEU A 574 -39.26 -7.27 -1.89
C LEU A 574 -38.69 -6.35 -0.80
N ALA A 575 -37.62 -5.65 -1.12
CA ALA A 575 -36.83 -4.88 -0.16
C ALA A 575 -36.35 -3.53 -0.72
N GLY A 576 -36.84 -3.14 -1.91
CA GLY A 576 -36.45 -1.89 -2.56
C GLY A 576 -35.15 -1.98 -3.36
N TYR A 577 -34.68 -3.20 -3.65
CA TYR A 577 -33.52 -3.39 -4.53
C TYR A 577 -33.94 -3.52 -6.00
N PRO A 578 -33.10 -3.10 -6.95
CA PRO A 578 -33.46 -3.18 -8.37
C PRO A 578 -33.78 -4.61 -8.81
N VAL A 579 -34.91 -4.78 -9.52
CA VAL A 579 -35.30 -6.07 -10.11
C VAL A 579 -34.60 -6.22 -11.46
N VAL A 580 -33.93 -7.35 -11.68
CA VAL A 580 -33.13 -7.65 -12.89
C VAL A 580 -33.39 -9.08 -13.38
N ASP A 581 -32.86 -9.37 -14.58
CA ASP A 581 -32.87 -10.69 -15.22
C ASP A 581 -34.27 -11.23 -15.49
N PHE A 582 -35.09 -10.39 -16.09
CA PHE A 582 -36.43 -10.76 -16.53
C PHE A 582 -36.80 -10.13 -17.88
N LYS A 583 -37.67 -10.81 -18.58
CA LYS A 583 -38.30 -10.34 -19.79
C LYS A 583 -39.74 -9.94 -19.50
N VAL A 584 -40.16 -8.80 -20.04
CA VAL A 584 -41.56 -8.37 -20.02
C VAL A 584 -42.08 -8.25 -21.45
N THR A 585 -43.20 -8.95 -21.71
CA THR A 585 -43.92 -8.83 -22.95
C THR A 585 -45.25 -8.16 -22.68
N VAL A 586 -45.50 -6.99 -23.28
CA VAL A 586 -46.85 -6.39 -23.33
C VAL A 586 -47.59 -6.97 -24.48
N PHE A 587 -48.74 -7.63 -24.23
CA PHE A 587 -49.44 -8.40 -25.28
C PHE A 587 -50.91 -8.00 -25.50
N ASP A 588 -51.53 -7.27 -24.55
CA ASP A 588 -52.93 -6.83 -24.68
C ASP A 588 -53.17 -5.59 -23.76
N GLY A 589 -54.31 -4.93 -23.97
CA GLY A 589 -54.75 -3.79 -23.15
C GLY A 589 -55.99 -3.11 -23.70
N SER A 590 -56.31 -1.95 -23.17
CA SER A 590 -57.36 -1.09 -23.71
C SER A 590 -57.08 0.36 -23.46
N TYR A 591 -57.64 1.24 -24.28
CA TYR A 591 -57.50 2.67 -24.13
C TYR A 591 -58.86 3.38 -24.24
N HIS A 592 -58.90 4.63 -23.84
CA HIS A 592 -60.05 5.52 -24.00
C HIS A 592 -59.62 6.75 -24.78
N ASP A 593 -60.35 7.10 -25.83
CA ASP A 593 -59.98 8.15 -26.80
C ASP A 593 -59.68 9.51 -26.13
N VAL A 594 -60.34 9.84 -25.01
CA VAL A 594 -60.24 11.12 -24.34
C VAL A 594 -59.44 11.07 -23.07
N ASP A 595 -59.54 9.95 -22.29
CA ASP A 595 -59.00 9.88 -20.91
C ASP A 595 -57.65 9.16 -20.83
N SER A 596 -57.15 8.60 -21.96
CA SER A 596 -55.86 7.94 -22.00
C SER A 596 -54.71 8.93 -22.18
N SER A 597 -53.68 8.76 -21.37
CA SER A 597 -52.44 9.54 -21.40
C SER A 597 -51.22 8.67 -21.14
N GLU A 598 -50.02 9.16 -21.46
CA GLU A 598 -48.76 8.47 -21.12
C GLU A 598 -48.68 8.18 -19.62
N MET A 599 -49.10 9.13 -18.78
CA MET A 599 -49.07 8.97 -17.32
C MET A 599 -50.00 7.85 -16.87
N SER A 600 -51.22 7.72 -17.47
CA SER A 600 -52.18 6.68 -17.14
C SER A 600 -51.65 5.28 -17.50
N PHE A 601 -50.97 5.14 -18.64
CA PHE A 601 -50.34 3.88 -19.06
C PHE A 601 -49.12 3.54 -18.22
N LYS A 602 -48.34 4.54 -17.79
CA LYS A 602 -47.24 4.35 -16.88
C LYS A 602 -47.72 3.83 -15.53
N LEU A 603 -48.83 4.36 -14.98
CA LEU A 603 -49.43 3.88 -13.74
C LEU A 603 -50.03 2.47 -13.91
N ALA A 604 -50.70 2.20 -15.04
CA ALA A 604 -51.20 0.87 -15.34
C ALA A 604 -50.06 -0.17 -15.40
N ALA A 605 -48.92 0.17 -16.02
CA ALA A 605 -47.73 -0.68 -16.07
C ALA A 605 -47.18 -0.97 -14.66
N ARG A 606 -47.13 0.02 -13.78
CA ARG A 606 -46.71 -0.19 -12.36
C ARG A 606 -47.62 -1.19 -11.63
N ILE A 607 -48.93 -1.06 -11.80
CA ILE A 607 -49.92 -2.00 -11.20
C ILE A 607 -49.74 -3.42 -11.76
N ALA A 608 -49.56 -3.54 -13.09
CA ALA A 608 -49.32 -4.82 -13.75
C ALA A 608 -48.03 -5.48 -13.23
N PHE A 609 -46.93 -4.71 -13.18
CA PHE A 609 -45.65 -5.17 -12.70
C PHE A 609 -45.73 -5.70 -11.26
N ARG A 610 -46.35 -4.95 -10.34
CA ARG A 610 -46.52 -5.37 -8.94
C ARG A 610 -47.28 -6.70 -8.80
N LYS A 611 -48.40 -6.85 -9.55
CA LYS A 611 -49.18 -8.08 -9.56
C LYS A 611 -48.42 -9.27 -10.19
N CYS A 612 -47.61 -9.03 -11.20
CA CYS A 612 -46.73 -10.06 -11.76
C CYS A 612 -45.66 -10.49 -10.73
N MET A 613 -45.02 -9.53 -10.04
CA MET A 613 -44.02 -9.84 -8.99
C MET A 613 -44.62 -10.73 -7.88
N GLU A 614 -45.87 -10.50 -7.46
CA GLU A 614 -46.56 -11.32 -6.46
C GLU A 614 -46.66 -12.81 -6.86
N GLN A 615 -46.81 -13.09 -8.14
CA GLN A 615 -47.03 -14.44 -8.67
C GLN A 615 -45.73 -15.09 -9.20
N ALA A 616 -44.73 -14.28 -9.62
CA ALA A 616 -43.55 -14.75 -10.30
C ALA A 616 -42.44 -15.33 -9.39
N LYS A 617 -42.74 -15.61 -8.11
CA LYS A 617 -41.79 -16.14 -7.12
C LYS A 617 -40.54 -15.27 -7.02
N PRO A 618 -40.67 -14.04 -6.54
CA PRO A 618 -39.53 -13.13 -6.45
C PRO A 618 -38.47 -13.67 -5.48
N ALA A 619 -37.19 -13.36 -5.75
CA ALA A 619 -36.04 -13.77 -4.96
C ALA A 619 -35.01 -12.65 -4.86
N LEU A 620 -34.26 -12.59 -3.75
CA LEU A 620 -33.11 -11.74 -3.58
C LEU A 620 -31.87 -12.35 -4.27
N LEU A 621 -31.05 -11.49 -4.84
CA LEU A 621 -29.74 -11.80 -5.37
C LEU A 621 -28.66 -11.10 -4.54
N GLU A 622 -27.57 -11.80 -4.25
CA GLU A 622 -26.37 -11.26 -3.62
C GLU A 622 -25.19 -11.30 -4.60
N PRO A 623 -24.26 -10.31 -4.54
CA PRO A 623 -23.05 -10.36 -5.34
C PRO A 623 -22.11 -11.43 -4.79
N VAL A 624 -21.57 -12.25 -5.69
CA VAL A 624 -20.52 -13.23 -5.44
C VAL A 624 -19.20 -12.70 -5.94
N MET A 625 -18.19 -12.74 -5.08
CA MET A 625 -16.86 -12.23 -5.38
C MET A 625 -15.95 -13.38 -5.78
N ARG A 626 -15.15 -13.18 -6.82
CA ARG A 626 -13.98 -14.01 -7.11
C ARG A 626 -12.86 -13.54 -6.21
N VAL A 627 -12.38 -14.43 -5.35
CA VAL A 627 -11.35 -14.14 -4.35
C VAL A 627 -10.10 -14.93 -4.68
N GLU A 628 -8.96 -14.25 -4.71
CA GLU A 628 -7.63 -14.87 -4.78
C GLU A 628 -6.88 -14.54 -3.49
N ILE A 629 -6.36 -15.57 -2.81
CA ILE A 629 -5.62 -15.42 -1.55
C ILE A 629 -4.23 -16.01 -1.74
N GLU A 630 -3.22 -15.18 -1.51
CA GLU A 630 -1.83 -15.61 -1.46
C GLU A 630 -1.38 -15.78 -0.01
N SER A 631 -0.81 -16.91 0.33
CA SER A 631 -0.29 -17.19 1.67
C SER A 631 0.81 -18.24 1.65
N PRO A 632 1.66 -18.32 2.71
CA PRO A 632 2.51 -19.49 2.92
C PRO A 632 1.71 -20.79 3.00
N ASP A 633 2.27 -21.89 2.51
CA ASP A 633 1.61 -23.21 2.40
C ASP A 633 1.04 -23.72 3.72
N GLU A 634 1.68 -23.41 4.83
CA GLU A 634 1.28 -23.82 6.18
C GLU A 634 -0.13 -23.35 6.57
N PHE A 635 -0.65 -22.26 5.95
CA PHE A 635 -1.97 -21.71 6.25
C PHE A 635 -3.07 -22.16 5.27
N ALA A 636 -2.72 -22.82 4.17
CA ALA A 636 -3.67 -23.20 3.13
C ALA A 636 -4.87 -23.99 3.65
N GLY A 637 -4.64 -24.95 4.55
CA GLY A 637 -5.72 -25.73 5.17
C GLY A 637 -6.66 -24.91 6.02
N ALA A 638 -6.13 -24.00 6.84
CA ALA A 638 -6.93 -23.12 7.70
C ALA A 638 -7.75 -22.12 6.88
N LEU A 639 -7.16 -21.59 5.79
CA LEU A 639 -7.83 -20.66 4.87
C LEU A 639 -8.95 -21.35 4.09
N MET A 640 -8.76 -22.58 3.62
CA MET A 640 -9.82 -23.35 2.98
C MET A 640 -10.99 -23.62 3.93
N ALA A 641 -10.71 -23.97 5.19
CA ALA A 641 -11.73 -24.18 6.19
C ALA A 641 -12.54 -22.89 6.49
N ASP A 642 -11.84 -21.74 6.60
CA ASP A 642 -12.47 -20.43 6.80
C ASP A 642 -13.36 -20.04 5.60
N LEU A 643 -12.85 -20.16 4.37
CA LEU A 643 -13.62 -19.86 3.15
C LEU A 643 -14.89 -20.74 3.06
N ASN A 644 -14.79 -22.02 3.37
CA ASN A 644 -15.96 -22.91 3.39
C ASN A 644 -16.98 -22.48 4.45
N SER A 645 -16.54 -22.01 5.62
CA SER A 645 -17.44 -21.49 6.66
C SER A 645 -18.18 -20.22 6.22
N ARG A 646 -17.61 -19.46 5.27
CA ARG A 646 -18.19 -18.25 4.66
C ARG A 646 -19.01 -18.54 3.40
N ARG A 647 -19.52 -19.72 3.24
CA ARG A 647 -20.26 -20.14 2.05
C ARG A 647 -19.43 -20.07 0.76
N GLY A 648 -18.10 -20.02 0.90
CA GLY A 648 -17.18 -19.95 -0.22
C GLY A 648 -17.09 -21.29 -0.95
N ARG A 649 -16.91 -21.22 -2.26
CA ARG A 649 -16.65 -22.38 -3.13
C ARG A 649 -15.21 -22.29 -3.62
N VAL A 650 -14.31 -23.08 -3.03
CA VAL A 650 -12.91 -23.14 -3.47
C VAL A 650 -12.87 -23.76 -4.86
N GLN A 651 -12.30 -23.03 -5.82
CA GLN A 651 -12.20 -23.43 -7.22
C GLN A 651 -10.88 -24.07 -7.58
N GLY A 652 -9.81 -23.68 -6.90
CA GLY A 652 -8.47 -24.18 -7.18
C GLY A 652 -7.44 -23.70 -6.17
N MET A 653 -6.30 -24.39 -6.20
CA MET A 653 -5.13 -24.06 -5.43
C MET A 653 -3.92 -24.25 -6.34
N ASP A 654 -3.14 -23.19 -6.50
CA ASP A 654 -1.91 -23.18 -7.30
C ASP A 654 -0.72 -22.83 -6.42
N THR A 655 0.43 -23.40 -6.72
CA THR A 655 1.68 -23.04 -6.06
C THR A 655 2.31 -21.86 -6.81
N ALA A 656 2.56 -20.74 -6.14
CA ALA A 656 3.21 -19.57 -6.71
C ALA A 656 4.48 -19.23 -5.90
N GLY A 657 5.63 -19.50 -6.46
CA GLY A 657 6.91 -19.25 -5.80
C GLY A 657 7.07 -20.03 -4.49
N THR A 658 7.13 -19.32 -3.35
CA THR A 658 7.28 -19.90 -2.00
C THR A 658 5.95 -20.04 -1.23
N GLY A 659 4.81 -19.96 -1.92
CA GLY A 659 3.49 -19.98 -1.27
C GLY A 659 2.39 -20.53 -2.16
N THR A 660 1.20 -20.59 -1.60
CA THR A 660 -0.03 -21.07 -2.24
C THR A 660 -0.95 -19.92 -2.60
N VAL A 661 -1.53 -19.98 -3.80
CA VAL A 661 -2.63 -19.11 -4.24
C VAL A 661 -3.93 -19.93 -4.23
N LEU A 662 -4.86 -19.52 -3.35
CA LEU A 662 -6.20 -20.10 -3.27
C LEU A 662 -7.18 -19.24 -4.07
N ARG A 663 -7.98 -19.85 -4.95
CA ARG A 663 -9.07 -19.20 -5.66
C ARG A 663 -10.41 -19.72 -5.19
N ALA A 664 -11.33 -18.80 -4.91
CA ALA A 664 -12.67 -19.15 -4.44
C ALA A 664 -13.71 -18.13 -4.91
N GLU A 665 -14.95 -18.58 -4.98
CA GLU A 665 -16.13 -17.73 -5.09
C GLU A 665 -16.80 -17.61 -3.73
N VAL A 666 -16.96 -16.37 -3.25
CA VAL A 666 -17.51 -16.10 -1.90
C VAL A 666 -18.51 -14.95 -1.96
N PRO A 667 -19.70 -15.06 -1.32
CA PRO A 667 -20.63 -13.94 -1.25
C PRO A 667 -20.01 -12.71 -0.59
N MET A 668 -20.24 -11.53 -1.17
CA MET A 668 -19.65 -10.27 -0.69
C MET A 668 -19.98 -10.00 0.79
N ALA A 669 -21.19 -10.35 1.23
CA ALA A 669 -21.62 -10.17 2.62
C ALA A 669 -20.71 -10.87 3.64
N GLU A 670 -20.07 -11.98 3.26
CA GLU A 670 -19.16 -12.77 4.11
C GLU A 670 -17.72 -12.23 4.08
N MET A 671 -17.41 -11.33 3.12
CA MET A 671 -16.08 -10.79 2.90
C MET A 671 -15.85 -9.39 3.50
N LEU A 672 -16.89 -8.71 3.99
CA LEU A 672 -16.79 -7.32 4.47
C LEU A 672 -15.70 -7.09 5.53
N ASN A 673 -15.41 -8.09 6.37
CA ASN A 673 -14.37 -8.02 7.40
C ASN A 673 -13.27 -9.08 7.21
N TYR A 674 -13.14 -9.62 5.99
CA TYR A 674 -12.23 -10.73 5.73
C TYR A 674 -10.77 -10.41 5.97
N GLY A 675 -10.32 -9.17 5.66
CA GLY A 675 -8.94 -8.73 5.85
C GLY A 675 -8.44 -8.93 7.29
N THR A 676 -9.27 -8.67 8.29
CA THR A 676 -8.92 -8.90 9.71
C THR A 676 -8.76 -10.38 10.01
N THR A 677 -9.66 -11.21 9.49
CA THR A 677 -9.60 -12.67 9.68
C THR A 677 -8.37 -13.26 8.99
N LEU A 678 -8.10 -12.85 7.74
CA LEU A 678 -6.92 -13.28 6.99
C LEU A 678 -5.63 -12.94 7.73
N THR A 679 -5.51 -11.70 8.21
CA THR A 679 -4.36 -11.25 9.02
C THR A 679 -4.17 -12.12 10.26
N SER A 680 -5.25 -12.45 10.95
CA SER A 680 -5.20 -13.32 12.14
C SER A 680 -4.76 -14.75 11.79
N ILE A 681 -5.35 -15.37 10.76
CA ILE A 681 -5.02 -16.75 10.35
C ILE A 681 -3.58 -16.84 9.88
N THR A 682 -3.15 -15.88 9.05
CA THR A 682 -1.83 -15.92 8.38
C THR A 682 -0.74 -15.17 9.13
N GLN A 683 -1.03 -14.66 10.32
CA GLN A 683 -0.11 -13.82 11.10
C GLN A 683 0.44 -12.62 10.29
N GLY A 684 -0.43 -12.02 9.44
CA GLY A 684 -0.09 -10.90 8.58
C GLY A 684 0.72 -11.26 7.32
N ARG A 685 0.94 -12.56 7.04
CA ARG A 685 1.71 -13.04 5.87
C ARG A 685 0.84 -13.34 4.64
N GLY A 686 -0.48 -13.26 4.77
CA GLY A 686 -1.42 -13.44 3.67
C GLY A 686 -1.84 -12.12 3.05
N SER A 687 -2.13 -12.15 1.75
CA SER A 687 -2.79 -11.09 1.00
C SER A 687 -3.99 -11.64 0.25
N PHE A 688 -4.98 -10.81 -0.05
CA PHE A 688 -6.09 -11.23 -0.89
C PHE A 688 -6.52 -10.11 -1.83
N ARG A 689 -7.10 -10.54 -2.93
CA ARG A 689 -7.76 -9.69 -3.92
C ARG A 689 -9.14 -10.25 -4.16
N MET A 690 -10.12 -9.38 -4.38
CA MET A 690 -11.47 -9.78 -4.75
C MET A 690 -12.03 -8.87 -5.83
N ASP A 691 -12.64 -9.49 -6.83
CA ASP A 691 -13.35 -8.84 -7.91
C ASP A 691 -14.79 -9.37 -7.96
N MET A 692 -15.74 -8.53 -8.37
CA MET A 692 -17.10 -8.99 -8.54
C MET A 692 -17.18 -9.96 -9.74
N ASP A 693 -17.76 -11.14 -9.52
CA ASP A 693 -17.94 -12.15 -10.56
C ASP A 693 -19.38 -12.14 -11.10
N HIS A 694 -20.34 -12.53 -10.29
CA HIS A 694 -21.74 -12.62 -10.71
C HIS A 694 -22.70 -12.40 -9.52
N TYR A 695 -24.01 -12.43 -9.80
CA TYR A 695 -25.05 -12.44 -8.79
C TYR A 695 -25.64 -13.85 -8.66
N ASP A 696 -25.84 -14.33 -7.41
CA ASP A 696 -26.52 -15.60 -7.15
C ASP A 696 -27.67 -15.40 -6.16
N VAL A 697 -28.58 -16.40 -6.09
CA VAL A 697 -29.78 -16.33 -5.26
C VAL A 697 -29.39 -16.47 -3.79
N VAL A 698 -29.82 -15.52 -2.96
CA VAL A 698 -29.64 -15.59 -1.49
C VAL A 698 -30.39 -16.79 -0.92
N PRO A 699 -29.76 -17.62 -0.06
CA PRO A 699 -30.45 -18.70 0.65
C PRO A 699 -31.64 -18.20 1.45
N GLN A 700 -32.73 -18.97 1.47
CA GLN A 700 -34.03 -18.54 2.05
C GLN A 700 -33.92 -18.02 3.48
N HIS A 701 -33.18 -18.71 4.35
CA HIS A 701 -33.01 -18.35 5.76
C HIS A 701 -32.25 -17.00 5.95
N LEU A 702 -31.38 -16.61 5.00
CA LEU A 702 -30.71 -15.31 4.98
C LEU A 702 -31.59 -14.24 4.33
N SER A 703 -32.32 -14.59 3.28
CA SER A 703 -33.26 -13.69 2.62
C SER A 703 -34.28 -13.14 3.61
N GLU A 704 -34.86 -14.00 4.48
CA GLU A 704 -35.79 -13.59 5.51
C GLU A 704 -35.22 -12.58 6.50
N LYS A 705 -33.95 -12.75 6.90
CA LYS A 705 -33.22 -11.78 7.76
C LYS A 705 -32.99 -10.45 7.07
N ILE A 706 -32.58 -10.47 5.80
CA ILE A 706 -32.33 -9.28 5.00
C ILE A 706 -33.64 -8.50 4.82
N LEU A 707 -34.73 -9.19 4.47
CA LEU A 707 -36.07 -8.60 4.31
C LEU A 707 -36.62 -7.98 5.60
N ALA A 708 -36.31 -8.56 6.75
CA ALA A 708 -36.72 -8.02 8.05
C ALA A 708 -36.00 -6.71 8.41
N THR A 709 -34.77 -6.53 7.93
CA THR A 709 -33.96 -5.34 8.21
C THR A 709 -34.07 -4.26 7.11
N ALA A 710 -34.53 -4.64 5.92
CA ALA A 710 -34.69 -3.73 4.81
C ALA A 710 -35.87 -2.76 5.06
N LYS A 711 -35.72 -1.49 4.70
CA LYS A 711 -36.84 -0.57 4.62
C LYS A 711 -37.73 -1.07 3.48
N LYS A 712 -38.95 -1.49 3.80
CA LYS A 712 -39.96 -1.75 2.75
C LYS A 712 -40.04 -0.51 1.85
N PRO A 713 -40.09 -0.69 0.51
CA PRO A 713 -40.36 0.43 -0.37
C PRO A 713 -41.62 1.12 0.15
N ALA A 714 -41.55 2.44 0.34
CA ALA A 714 -42.66 3.23 0.83
C ALA A 714 -43.88 2.90 -0.06
N GLY A 715 -44.78 2.11 0.48
CA GLY A 715 -46.06 1.93 -0.14
C GLY A 715 -46.77 3.29 -0.08
N GLU A 716 -47.05 3.87 -1.23
CA GLU A 716 -48.16 4.80 -1.32
C GLU A 716 -49.42 3.96 -1.02
N ASP A 717 -49.59 3.63 0.29
CA ASP A 717 -50.87 3.20 0.84
C ASP A 717 -51.72 4.47 0.86
N GLY A 718 -52.53 4.60 -0.15
CA GLY A 718 -53.49 5.67 -0.22
C GLY A 718 -53.76 6.13 -1.63
N GLU A 719 -54.56 5.37 -2.31
CA GLU A 719 -55.72 5.86 -3.10
C GLU A 719 -56.27 4.69 -3.92
N ASP A 720 -57.31 4.00 -3.32
CA ASP A 720 -58.29 3.25 -4.05
C ASP A 720 -59.07 4.14 -5.03
#